data_80a504825fb60380f556f0a146f5c15e
#
_entry.id   80a504825fb60380f556f0a146f5c15e
#
_cell.length_a   1.000
_cell.length_b   1.000
_cell.length_c   1.000
_cell.angle_alpha   90.00
_cell.angle_beta   90.00
_cell.angle_gamma   90.00
#
_symmetry.space_group_name_H-M   'P 1'
#
loop_
_entity.id
_entity.type
_entity.pdbx_description
1 polymer ?
#
loop_
_entity_poly.entity_id
_entity_poly.type
_entity_poly.pdbx_seq_one_letter_code
_entity_poly.pdbx_strand_id
1 'polypeptide(L)'
;MVSFNILITVAVIYTMLLFGVAFYADQRAQRGPSRWLRSPWTYTLSLSVYCTAWTFYGAVGNAARSGLEYLTIYLGPTLVFLAWWWLLRKLVRIGKAERITSIADMISSRYGKSPTIAVIVTVLAIAGTTPYIALQLQSVTLSVAVFTEFPTGNGGGSDLNATAFWLSAGLALFTIFFGTRNLDANERHHGVVTAIALEAIVKLVALLAVGIFVVWGVSGGVSETLRAIDASPVADWQPSPSRWTSMIFLSAAAVICLPRMFQVLVVENADERHLRTAVWAFPSYILAMSLFVLPIAVVGLAVMPEGSNPDLFVLTLPLELGQEGLALLAFLGGFSSATSMVIVASIALATMVSNHIVVPIWLNTRPAGASMSGDMRQVVLLSRRLSIIAVLGLGYVYYRTTGGSAALSAIGLVSFAGVAQVVPALIGGLFWRGATRKGAIAGLLVGFGLWIYTLFMPAIGAFPSSMLLHGLFGADMLRPQALMGFTDMDPLVHSILWSISLNTLAFIIVSLVSFPTPMERLQGAAFVNVFERGDGAVSPIGGQAEAEDLLVMSQRLLGAREAQTLFQREATRQGKAGYLPDPTPDFITLLERELAGSVGGATAHAMIAQINGQTSITVRDLLAVADESAQMLEYSSQLEAQSRELEQTARKLREANTKLTALSVQKDAFLSQVSHELRTPMTSIRSFSEFLMEGGMDEQAQARSAGIIHEESIRLTRLLDDLLDLSVLENGQVVLNVQTARLSDLLDRAVSSAGVG
;
A
#
# COMPACT_ATOMS: atom_id res chain seq x y z
N MET A 1 -36.11 3.41 30.49
CA MET A 1 -34.68 3.08 30.67
C MET A 1 -34.42 1.67 30.22
N VAL A 2 -33.49 1.49 29.26
CA VAL A 2 -33.08 0.16 28.77
C VAL A 2 -32.44 -0.60 29.91
N SER A 3 -33.05 -1.68 30.38
CA SER A 3 -32.43 -2.50 31.43
C SER A 3 -31.25 -3.30 30.88
N PHE A 4 -30.26 -3.58 31.72
CA PHE A 4 -29.10 -4.42 31.37
C PHE A 4 -29.52 -5.77 30.75
N ASN A 5 -30.60 -6.36 31.24
CA ASN A 5 -31.14 -7.61 30.70
C ASN A 5 -31.65 -7.47 29.25
N ILE A 6 -32.24 -6.33 28.89
CA ILE A 6 -32.71 -6.06 27.54
C ILE A 6 -31.47 -5.92 26.61
N LEU A 7 -30.43 -5.21 27.05
CA LEU A 7 -29.20 -5.01 26.31
C LEU A 7 -28.51 -6.35 25.95
N ILE A 8 -28.33 -7.21 26.98
CA ILE A 8 -27.76 -8.55 26.79
C ILE A 8 -28.62 -9.40 25.87
N THR A 9 -29.94 -9.38 26.09
CA THR A 9 -30.88 -10.17 25.28
C THR A 9 -30.82 -9.77 23.81
N VAL A 10 -30.78 -8.46 23.51
CA VAL A 10 -30.66 -7.95 22.15
C VAL A 10 -29.30 -8.30 21.53
N ALA A 11 -28.19 -8.18 22.29
CA ALA A 11 -26.87 -8.58 21.83
C ALA A 11 -26.80 -10.09 21.51
N VAL A 12 -27.40 -10.94 22.35
CA VAL A 12 -27.45 -12.40 22.14
C VAL A 12 -28.30 -12.74 20.92
N ILE A 13 -29.49 -12.16 20.80
CA ILE A 13 -30.36 -12.36 19.62
C ILE A 13 -29.65 -11.92 18.33
N TYR A 14 -29.00 -10.78 18.35
CA TYR A 14 -28.22 -10.28 17.21
C TYR A 14 -27.08 -11.23 16.85
N THR A 15 -26.33 -11.70 17.83
CA THR A 15 -25.26 -12.67 17.63
C THR A 15 -25.80 -13.99 17.07
N MET A 16 -26.95 -14.49 17.55
CA MET A 16 -27.60 -15.69 17.01
C MET A 16 -28.08 -15.46 15.57
N LEU A 17 -28.57 -14.26 15.24
CA LEU A 17 -28.96 -13.91 13.88
C LEU A 17 -27.75 -13.99 12.93
N LEU A 18 -26.60 -13.39 13.32
CA LEU A 18 -25.36 -13.45 12.55
C LEU A 18 -24.91 -14.91 12.36
N PHE A 19 -25.01 -15.71 13.43
CA PHE A 19 -24.74 -17.14 13.37
C PHE A 19 -25.64 -17.86 12.36
N GLY A 20 -26.94 -17.61 12.41
CA GLY A 20 -27.90 -18.19 11.47
C GLY A 20 -27.61 -17.83 10.02
N VAL A 21 -27.28 -16.56 9.77
CA VAL A 21 -26.91 -16.06 8.41
C VAL A 21 -25.62 -16.72 7.91
N ALA A 22 -24.59 -16.79 8.75
CA ALA A 22 -23.31 -17.42 8.38
C ALA A 22 -23.51 -18.92 8.12
N PHE A 23 -24.23 -19.61 8.99
CA PHE A 23 -24.54 -21.04 8.83
C PHE A 23 -25.31 -21.32 7.54
N TYR A 24 -26.35 -20.53 7.26
CA TYR A 24 -27.14 -20.65 6.04
C TYR A 24 -26.29 -20.40 4.78
N ALA A 25 -25.43 -19.38 4.83
CA ALA A 25 -24.56 -19.07 3.70
C ALA A 25 -23.56 -20.19 3.41
N ASP A 26 -22.92 -20.78 4.44
CA ASP A 26 -22.01 -21.93 4.28
C ASP A 26 -22.76 -23.15 3.75
N GLN A 27 -23.93 -23.48 4.31
CA GLN A 27 -24.73 -24.60 3.82
C GLN A 27 -25.17 -24.40 2.36
N ARG A 28 -25.48 -23.16 1.99
CA ARG A 28 -25.86 -22.82 0.62
C ARG A 28 -24.68 -22.90 -0.34
N ALA A 29 -23.48 -22.52 0.11
CA ALA A 29 -22.25 -22.65 -0.67
C ALA A 29 -21.91 -24.12 -0.99
N GLN A 30 -22.12 -25.03 -0.03
CA GLN A 30 -21.91 -26.47 -0.21
C GLN A 30 -22.89 -27.12 -1.20
N ARG A 31 -24.09 -26.57 -1.35
CA ARG A 31 -25.10 -27.06 -2.30
C ARG A 31 -24.86 -26.64 -3.76
N GLY A 32 -23.88 -25.78 -4.01
CA GLY A 32 -23.48 -25.33 -5.35
C GLY A 32 -23.30 -23.81 -5.47
N PRO A 33 -22.81 -23.34 -6.63
CA PRO A 33 -22.48 -21.93 -6.84
C PRO A 33 -23.74 -21.05 -6.73
N SER A 34 -23.74 -20.13 -5.77
CA SER A 34 -24.79 -19.14 -5.58
C SER A 34 -24.33 -17.78 -6.11
N ARG A 35 -25.16 -17.16 -6.98
CA ARG A 35 -24.88 -15.82 -7.53
C ARG A 35 -24.75 -14.76 -6.44
N TRP A 36 -25.52 -14.87 -5.37
CA TRP A 36 -25.52 -13.94 -4.25
C TRP A 36 -24.20 -14.01 -3.44
N LEU A 37 -23.74 -15.23 -3.09
CA LEU A 37 -22.50 -15.42 -2.34
C LEU A 37 -21.23 -14.98 -3.12
N ARG A 38 -21.29 -15.02 -4.45
CA ARG A 38 -20.23 -14.56 -5.36
C ARG A 38 -20.48 -13.17 -5.92
N SER A 39 -21.36 -12.38 -5.29
CA SER A 39 -21.68 -11.04 -5.75
C SER A 39 -20.52 -10.07 -5.44
N PRO A 40 -20.21 -9.14 -6.35
CA PRO A 40 -19.30 -8.03 -6.08
C PRO A 40 -19.71 -7.18 -4.88
N TRP A 41 -21.02 -7.08 -4.62
CA TRP A 41 -21.55 -6.33 -3.48
C TRP A 41 -21.29 -7.01 -2.14
N THR A 42 -21.46 -8.35 -2.04
CA THR A 42 -21.13 -9.11 -0.82
C THR A 42 -19.64 -8.95 -0.49
N TYR A 43 -18.77 -9.04 -1.50
CA TYR A 43 -17.34 -8.79 -1.34
C TYR A 43 -17.06 -7.34 -0.91
N THR A 44 -17.66 -6.35 -1.56
CA THR A 44 -17.43 -4.94 -1.22
C THR A 44 -17.90 -4.60 0.19
N LEU A 45 -19.07 -5.07 0.58
CA LEU A 45 -19.59 -4.88 1.95
C LEU A 45 -18.73 -5.59 3.00
N SER A 46 -18.13 -6.75 2.68
CA SER A 46 -17.23 -7.42 3.63
C SER A 46 -15.93 -6.63 3.88
N LEU A 47 -15.47 -5.79 2.94
CA LEU A 47 -14.36 -4.87 3.18
C LEU A 47 -14.64 -3.86 4.30
N SER A 48 -15.92 -3.68 4.67
CA SER A 48 -16.32 -2.86 5.83
C SER A 48 -15.77 -3.37 7.17
N VAL A 49 -15.11 -4.53 7.22
CA VAL A 49 -14.32 -4.97 8.39
C VAL A 49 -13.20 -3.96 8.74
N TYR A 50 -12.86 -3.07 7.81
CA TYR A 50 -12.03 -1.90 8.08
C TYR A 50 -12.67 -0.95 9.10
N CYS A 51 -13.98 -0.72 8.98
CA CYS A 51 -14.77 0.14 9.88
C CYS A 51 -15.10 -0.63 11.16
N THR A 52 -14.32 -0.40 12.20
CA THR A 52 -14.39 -1.05 13.52
C THR A 52 -15.00 -0.11 14.56
N ALA A 53 -14.95 -0.46 15.84
CA ALA A 53 -15.33 0.43 16.92
C ALA A 53 -14.54 1.76 16.93
N TRP A 54 -13.31 1.76 16.40
CA TRP A 54 -12.57 2.99 16.14
C TRP A 54 -13.35 3.93 15.21
N THR A 55 -13.83 3.41 14.08
CA THR A 55 -14.60 4.19 13.10
C THR A 55 -15.96 4.61 13.62
N PHE A 56 -16.59 3.76 14.43
CA PHE A 56 -17.94 3.98 14.93
C PHE A 56 -17.99 4.93 16.13
N TYR A 57 -17.09 4.74 17.10
CA TYR A 57 -16.99 5.53 18.33
C TYR A 57 -15.78 6.45 18.33
N GLY A 58 -14.60 5.90 18.11
CA GLY A 58 -13.33 6.62 18.23
C GLY A 58 -13.16 7.76 17.23
N ALA A 59 -13.81 7.71 16.07
CA ALA A 59 -13.79 8.80 15.10
C ALA A 59 -14.46 10.07 15.65
N VAL A 60 -15.61 9.91 16.33
CA VAL A 60 -16.34 11.02 16.98
C VAL A 60 -15.50 11.61 18.11
N GLY A 61 -14.89 10.77 18.96
CA GLY A 61 -13.99 11.24 20.00
C GLY A 61 -12.73 11.90 19.46
N ASN A 62 -12.19 11.41 18.34
CA ASN A 62 -11.07 12.07 17.66
C ASN A 62 -11.48 13.44 17.09
N ALA A 63 -12.65 13.53 16.45
CA ALA A 63 -13.19 14.79 15.94
C ALA A 63 -13.40 15.83 17.05
N ALA A 64 -13.89 15.40 18.23
CA ALA A 64 -14.07 16.28 19.37
C ALA A 64 -12.76 16.82 19.96
N ARG A 65 -11.69 16.00 19.93
CA ARG A 65 -10.36 16.36 20.49
C ARG A 65 -9.41 17.01 19.48
N SER A 66 -9.48 16.61 18.22
CA SER A 66 -8.48 16.91 17.19
C SER A 66 -9.10 17.34 15.86
N GLY A 67 -10.32 17.85 15.88
CA GLY A 67 -10.97 18.43 14.70
C GLY A 67 -11.05 17.46 13.52
N LEU A 68 -10.68 17.92 12.34
CA LEU A 68 -10.78 17.17 11.08
C LEU A 68 -9.71 16.07 10.91
N GLU A 69 -8.83 15.88 11.90
CA GLU A 69 -7.76 14.86 11.81
C GLU A 69 -8.31 13.45 11.56
N TYR A 70 -9.51 13.13 12.06
CA TYR A 70 -10.15 11.82 11.83
C TYR A 70 -10.34 11.48 10.36
N LEU A 71 -10.41 12.48 9.45
CA LEU A 71 -10.57 12.25 8.00
C LEU A 71 -9.39 11.48 7.39
N THR A 72 -8.21 11.59 7.97
CA THR A 72 -7.00 10.90 7.49
C THR A 72 -7.17 9.38 7.43
N ILE A 73 -7.98 8.81 8.35
CA ILE A 73 -8.27 7.37 8.42
C ILE A 73 -9.17 6.90 7.27
N TYR A 74 -9.91 7.79 6.65
CA TYR A 74 -10.73 7.49 5.47
C TYR A 74 -10.00 7.81 4.16
N LEU A 75 -9.14 8.84 4.18
CA LEU A 75 -8.36 9.25 3.01
C LEU A 75 -7.34 8.19 2.60
N GLY A 76 -6.62 7.58 3.55
CA GLY A 76 -5.63 6.54 3.25
C GLY A 76 -6.21 5.35 2.47
N PRO A 77 -7.26 4.68 2.95
CA PRO A 77 -7.98 3.64 2.21
C PRO A 77 -8.46 4.10 0.84
N THR A 78 -9.04 5.29 0.76
CA THR A 78 -9.52 5.85 -0.51
C THR A 78 -8.40 5.95 -1.54
N LEU A 79 -7.22 6.44 -1.14
CA LEU A 79 -6.04 6.53 -2.02
C LEU A 79 -5.57 5.14 -2.47
N VAL A 80 -5.56 4.13 -1.58
CA VAL A 80 -5.22 2.75 -1.93
C VAL A 80 -6.20 2.18 -2.95
N PHE A 81 -7.49 2.42 -2.78
CA PHE A 81 -8.51 1.96 -3.72
C PHE A 81 -8.46 2.73 -5.05
N LEU A 82 -8.10 4.01 -5.07
CA LEU A 82 -7.83 4.74 -6.31
C LEU A 82 -6.65 4.14 -7.09
N ALA A 83 -5.63 3.63 -6.38
CA ALA A 83 -4.48 2.93 -6.98
C ALA A 83 -4.74 1.42 -7.26
N TRP A 84 -5.98 0.97 -7.30
CA TRP A 84 -6.38 -0.45 -7.38
C TRP A 84 -5.77 -1.20 -8.56
N TRP A 85 -5.72 -0.59 -9.72
CA TRP A 85 -5.24 -1.20 -10.96
C TRP A 85 -3.75 -1.55 -10.91
N TRP A 86 -2.98 -0.80 -10.12
CA TRP A 86 -1.55 -0.97 -9.95
C TRP A 86 -1.22 -1.88 -8.75
N LEU A 87 -1.86 -1.67 -7.59
CA LEU A 87 -1.51 -2.35 -6.34
C LEU A 87 -2.46 -3.50 -6.00
N LEU A 88 -3.77 -3.21 -5.83
CA LEU A 88 -4.72 -4.22 -5.33
C LEU A 88 -4.93 -5.36 -6.32
N ARG A 89 -5.00 -5.03 -7.60
CA ARG A 89 -5.12 -6.02 -8.66
C ARG A 89 -3.94 -7.00 -8.66
N LYS A 90 -2.73 -6.47 -8.47
CA LYS A 90 -1.52 -7.28 -8.39
C LYS A 90 -1.54 -8.19 -7.17
N LEU A 91 -1.88 -7.66 -5.99
CA LEU A 91 -2.01 -8.43 -4.76
C LEU A 91 -3.01 -9.58 -4.90
N VAL A 92 -4.21 -9.30 -5.41
CA VAL A 92 -5.26 -10.31 -5.59
C VAL A 92 -4.84 -11.38 -6.60
N ARG A 93 -4.19 -10.99 -7.71
CA ARG A 93 -3.73 -11.93 -8.73
C ARG A 93 -2.64 -12.85 -8.21
N ILE A 94 -1.65 -12.32 -7.49
CA ILE A 94 -0.62 -13.14 -6.84
C ILE A 94 -1.24 -14.05 -5.79
N GLY A 95 -2.13 -13.52 -4.94
CA GLY A 95 -2.83 -14.29 -3.92
C GLY A 95 -3.54 -15.52 -4.48
N LYS A 96 -4.17 -15.38 -5.67
CA LYS A 96 -4.81 -16.51 -6.36
C LYS A 96 -3.81 -17.45 -7.03
N ALA A 97 -2.80 -16.89 -7.70
CA ALA A 97 -1.82 -17.68 -8.43
C ALA A 97 -1.02 -18.59 -7.50
N GLU A 98 -0.61 -18.06 -6.35
CA GLU A 98 0.21 -18.78 -5.34
C GLU A 98 -0.62 -19.40 -4.20
N ARG A 99 -1.96 -19.28 -4.22
CA ARG A 99 -2.89 -19.75 -3.17
C ARG A 99 -2.52 -19.24 -1.77
N ILE A 100 -2.21 -17.97 -1.69
CA ILE A 100 -1.80 -17.31 -0.47
C ILE A 100 -2.92 -17.33 0.58
N THR A 101 -2.58 -17.76 1.79
CA THR A 101 -3.52 -17.88 2.92
C THR A 101 -3.43 -16.74 3.94
N SER A 102 -2.36 -15.95 3.90
CA SER A 102 -2.13 -14.84 4.83
C SER A 102 -1.09 -13.85 4.29
N ILE A 103 -0.98 -12.69 4.94
CA ILE A 103 0.07 -11.73 4.61
C ILE A 103 1.48 -12.28 4.88
N ALA A 104 1.65 -13.09 5.93
CA ALA A 104 2.93 -13.75 6.21
C ALA A 104 3.30 -14.74 5.10
N ASP A 105 2.30 -15.43 4.57
CA ASP A 105 2.47 -16.34 3.45
C ASP A 105 2.84 -15.59 2.16
N MET A 106 2.18 -14.45 1.88
CA MET A 106 2.50 -13.59 0.74
C MET A 106 3.96 -13.17 0.74
N ILE A 107 4.45 -12.65 1.87
CA ILE A 107 5.82 -12.14 1.96
C ILE A 107 6.82 -13.28 1.96
N SER A 108 6.58 -14.37 2.73
CA SER A 108 7.49 -15.51 2.77
C SER A 108 7.63 -16.19 1.42
N SER A 109 6.53 -16.34 0.67
CA SER A 109 6.52 -16.91 -0.67
C SER A 109 7.36 -16.08 -1.65
N ARG A 110 7.28 -14.76 -1.58
CA ARG A 110 8.10 -13.86 -2.42
C ARG A 110 9.60 -14.04 -2.20
N TYR A 111 10.02 -14.26 -0.96
CA TYR A 111 11.43 -14.34 -0.57
C TYR A 111 11.90 -15.80 -0.42
N GLY A 112 11.60 -16.63 -1.41
CA GLY A 112 12.06 -18.01 -1.49
C GLY A 112 11.35 -18.95 -0.54
N LYS A 113 10.08 -18.73 -0.24
CA LYS A 113 9.24 -19.53 0.67
C LYS A 113 9.88 -19.70 2.06
N SER A 114 10.42 -18.60 2.59
CA SER A 114 11.22 -18.58 3.82
C SER A 114 10.39 -18.75 5.08
N PRO A 115 10.55 -19.85 5.86
CA PRO A 115 9.87 -20.02 7.14
C PRO A 115 10.23 -18.92 8.15
N THR A 116 11.48 -18.45 8.14
CA THR A 116 11.95 -17.39 9.03
C THR A 116 11.16 -16.09 8.84
N ILE A 117 10.96 -15.67 7.58
CA ILE A 117 10.16 -14.46 7.29
C ILE A 117 8.71 -14.69 7.72
N ALA A 118 8.14 -15.85 7.44
CA ALA A 118 6.77 -16.19 7.84
C ALA A 118 6.57 -16.06 9.36
N VAL A 119 7.52 -16.56 10.17
CA VAL A 119 7.50 -16.43 11.63
C VAL A 119 7.63 -14.97 12.06
N ILE A 120 8.60 -14.21 11.52
CA ILE A 120 8.80 -12.79 11.88
C ILE A 120 7.55 -11.98 11.59
N VAL A 121 6.96 -12.13 10.40
CA VAL A 121 5.74 -11.41 10.02
C VAL A 121 4.55 -11.85 10.87
N THR A 122 4.45 -13.13 11.24
CA THR A 122 3.41 -13.63 12.14
C THR A 122 3.52 -13.01 13.54
N VAL A 123 4.71 -12.98 14.11
CA VAL A 123 4.94 -12.35 15.43
C VAL A 123 4.64 -10.85 15.39
N LEU A 124 5.11 -10.16 14.35
CA LEU A 124 4.83 -8.75 14.13
C LEU A 124 3.31 -8.49 13.98
N ALA A 125 2.61 -9.33 13.23
CA ALA A 125 1.17 -9.23 13.05
C ALA A 125 0.40 -9.44 14.36
N ILE A 126 0.83 -10.40 15.21
CA ILE A 126 0.23 -10.62 16.54
C ILE A 126 0.47 -9.38 17.40
N ALA A 127 1.72 -8.94 17.56
CA ALA A 127 2.07 -7.79 18.40
C ALA A 127 1.37 -6.51 17.91
N GLY A 128 1.37 -6.27 16.59
CA GLY A 128 0.72 -5.11 15.99
C GLY A 128 -0.82 -5.13 16.07
N THR A 129 -1.46 -6.30 16.04
CA THR A 129 -2.93 -6.39 16.09
C THR A 129 -3.45 -6.46 17.54
N THR A 130 -2.66 -6.87 18.50
CA THR A 130 -3.05 -7.00 19.94
C THR A 130 -3.67 -5.70 20.49
N PRO A 131 -3.07 -4.50 20.35
CA PRO A 131 -3.69 -3.25 20.81
C PRO A 131 -5.05 -3.02 20.16
N TYR A 132 -5.21 -3.39 18.89
CA TYR A 132 -6.45 -3.19 18.17
C TYR A 132 -7.58 -4.12 18.65
N ILE A 133 -7.26 -5.35 19.07
CA ILE A 133 -8.20 -6.25 19.73
C ILE A 133 -8.61 -5.70 21.10
N ALA A 134 -7.64 -5.20 21.87
CA ALA A 134 -7.92 -4.55 23.15
C ALA A 134 -8.85 -3.33 23.00
N LEU A 135 -8.66 -2.52 21.96
CA LEU A 135 -9.55 -1.40 21.60
C LEU A 135 -11.01 -1.88 21.41
N GLN A 136 -11.21 -3.00 20.72
CA GLN A 136 -12.58 -3.53 20.54
C GLN A 136 -13.19 -4.00 21.89
N LEU A 137 -12.41 -4.69 22.71
CA LEU A 137 -12.85 -5.10 24.04
C LEU A 137 -13.20 -3.88 24.90
N GLN A 138 -12.34 -2.85 24.89
CA GLN A 138 -12.58 -1.60 25.60
C GLN A 138 -13.84 -0.90 25.14
N SER A 139 -14.06 -0.78 23.83
CA SER A 139 -15.22 -0.08 23.28
C SER A 139 -16.54 -0.74 23.64
N VAL A 140 -16.62 -2.08 23.58
CA VAL A 140 -17.85 -2.80 23.97
C VAL A 140 -18.04 -2.75 25.49
N THR A 141 -16.97 -2.90 26.28
CA THR A 141 -17.05 -2.80 27.73
C THR A 141 -17.57 -1.44 28.18
N LEU A 142 -17.02 -0.36 27.62
CA LEU A 142 -17.47 1.01 27.89
C LEU A 142 -18.92 1.24 27.42
N SER A 143 -19.29 0.69 26.25
CA SER A 143 -20.67 0.80 25.73
C SER A 143 -21.69 0.11 26.66
N VAL A 144 -21.32 -1.03 27.25
CA VAL A 144 -22.15 -1.72 28.25
C VAL A 144 -22.23 -0.90 29.55
N ALA A 145 -21.11 -0.31 30.00
CA ALA A 145 -21.06 0.50 31.21
C ALA A 145 -22.03 1.70 31.16
N VAL A 146 -22.14 2.38 30.00
CA VAL A 146 -23.11 3.48 29.82
C VAL A 146 -24.53 3.11 30.20
N PHE A 147 -24.99 1.89 29.90
CA PHE A 147 -26.36 1.44 30.25
C PHE A 147 -26.46 0.99 31.71
N THR A 148 -25.37 0.66 32.40
CA THR A 148 -25.35 0.21 33.79
C THR A 148 -25.17 1.34 34.78
N GLU A 149 -24.45 2.40 34.43
CA GLU A 149 -24.12 3.50 35.32
C GLU A 149 -25.11 4.66 35.29
N PHE A 150 -25.84 4.82 34.19
CA PHE A 150 -26.75 5.97 33.95
C PHE A 150 -27.97 6.08 34.89
N PRO A 151 -28.46 5.06 35.64
CA PRO A 151 -29.66 5.23 36.47
C PRO A 151 -29.44 5.22 37.98
N THR A 152 -28.27 4.88 38.49
CA THR A 152 -28.14 4.71 39.94
C THR A 152 -26.87 5.42 40.44
N GLY A 153 -27.05 6.60 40.99
CA GLY A 153 -25.98 7.29 41.79
C GLY A 153 -25.57 6.50 43.05
N ASN A 154 -25.80 5.22 43.09
CA ASN A 154 -25.34 4.29 44.10
C ASN A 154 -24.20 3.44 43.52
N GLY A 155 -23.01 3.66 43.97
CA GLY A 155 -21.71 3.06 43.62
C GLY A 155 -21.57 1.54 43.60
N GLY A 156 -22.41 0.86 42.87
CA GLY A 156 -22.21 -0.51 42.44
C GLY A 156 -21.57 -0.52 41.06
N GLY A 157 -20.31 -0.01 40.95
CA GLY A 157 -19.55 -0.03 39.71
C GLY A 157 -19.49 -1.46 39.18
N SER A 158 -20.08 -1.67 37.99
CA SER A 158 -19.87 -2.93 37.27
C SER A 158 -18.38 -3.16 37.18
N ASP A 159 -17.91 -4.34 37.61
CA ASP A 159 -16.49 -4.67 37.47
C ASP A 159 -16.16 -4.73 35.96
N LEU A 160 -15.69 -3.61 35.42
CA LEU A 160 -15.34 -3.45 34.00
C LEU A 160 -14.36 -4.53 33.54
N ASN A 161 -13.51 -4.99 34.46
CA ASN A 161 -12.54 -6.05 34.21
C ASN A 161 -13.23 -7.41 34.06
N ALA A 162 -14.22 -7.70 34.90
CA ALA A 162 -15.02 -8.92 34.78
C ALA A 162 -15.85 -8.89 33.49
N THR A 163 -16.46 -7.76 33.15
CA THR A 163 -17.19 -7.57 31.89
C THR A 163 -16.30 -7.80 30.67
N ALA A 164 -15.10 -7.19 30.63
CA ALA A 164 -14.13 -7.38 29.56
C ALA A 164 -13.65 -8.84 29.45
N PHE A 165 -13.46 -9.53 30.59
CA PHE A 165 -13.10 -10.94 30.61
C PHE A 165 -14.17 -11.84 29.98
N TRP A 166 -15.42 -11.70 30.44
CA TRP A 166 -16.51 -12.51 29.92
C TRP A 166 -16.84 -12.20 28.46
N LEU A 167 -16.70 -10.94 28.05
CA LEU A 167 -16.80 -10.54 26.65
C LEU A 167 -15.71 -11.20 25.80
N SER A 168 -14.45 -11.17 26.26
CA SER A 168 -13.33 -11.82 25.58
C SER A 168 -13.54 -13.33 25.46
N ALA A 169 -14.00 -13.98 26.55
CA ALA A 169 -14.31 -15.41 26.56
C ALA A 169 -15.47 -15.76 25.60
N GLY A 170 -16.52 -14.96 25.58
CA GLY A 170 -17.65 -15.12 24.67
C GLY A 170 -17.26 -14.95 23.18
N LEU A 171 -16.44 -13.95 22.88
CA LEU A 171 -15.89 -13.73 21.53
C LEU A 171 -14.95 -14.87 21.10
N ALA A 172 -14.14 -15.41 22.04
CA ALA A 172 -13.29 -16.57 21.74
C ALA A 172 -14.13 -17.80 21.40
N LEU A 173 -15.15 -18.09 22.20
CA LEU A 173 -16.07 -19.20 21.96
C LEU A 173 -16.76 -19.05 20.59
N PHE A 174 -17.30 -17.88 20.33
CA PHE A 174 -17.98 -17.57 19.06
C PHE A 174 -17.02 -17.73 17.86
N THR A 175 -15.82 -17.17 17.95
CA THR A 175 -14.81 -17.27 16.88
C THR A 175 -14.36 -18.71 16.63
N ILE A 176 -14.23 -19.52 17.69
CA ILE A 176 -13.91 -20.94 17.57
C ILE A 176 -15.00 -21.69 16.80
N PHE A 177 -16.26 -21.47 17.14
CA PHE A 177 -17.38 -22.12 16.43
C PHE A 177 -17.45 -21.74 14.95
N PHE A 178 -17.13 -20.50 14.60
CA PHE A 178 -17.17 -20.03 13.21
C PHE A 178 -15.87 -20.29 12.44
N GLY A 179 -14.74 -19.99 13.05
CA GLY A 179 -13.46 -19.94 12.36
C GLY A 179 -12.74 -21.28 12.21
N THR A 180 -13.21 -22.33 12.95
CA THR A 180 -12.50 -23.62 12.95
C THR A 180 -13.34 -24.78 12.47
N ARG A 181 -14.46 -24.50 11.82
CA ARG A 181 -15.42 -25.54 11.43
C ARG A 181 -14.89 -26.45 10.32
N ASN A 182 -14.23 -25.89 9.34
CA ASN A 182 -13.70 -26.62 8.18
C ASN A 182 -12.24 -26.26 7.92
N LEU A 183 -11.47 -27.22 7.43
CA LEU A 183 -10.05 -27.08 7.10
C LEU A 183 -9.75 -27.26 5.61
N ASP A 184 -10.78 -27.34 4.76
CA ASP A 184 -10.61 -27.60 3.35
C ASP A 184 -9.86 -26.45 2.66
N ALA A 185 -8.84 -26.78 1.88
CA ALA A 185 -7.95 -25.84 1.21
C ALA A 185 -8.65 -24.89 0.23
N ASN A 186 -9.82 -25.29 -0.25
CA ASN A 186 -10.66 -24.52 -1.18
C ASN A 186 -11.76 -23.73 -0.46
N GLU A 187 -11.86 -23.83 0.86
CA GLU A 187 -12.97 -23.26 1.59
C GLU A 187 -12.73 -21.79 1.90
N ARG A 188 -13.40 -20.97 1.13
CA ARG A 188 -13.65 -19.59 1.49
C ARG A 188 -14.68 -19.59 2.60
N HIS A 189 -14.48 -18.70 3.57
CA HIS A 189 -15.40 -18.53 4.69
C HIS A 189 -16.64 -17.75 4.24
N HIS A 190 -17.42 -18.33 3.29
CA HIS A 190 -18.60 -17.67 2.73
C HIS A 190 -19.57 -17.19 3.80
N GLY A 191 -19.74 -17.97 4.87
CA GLY A 191 -20.55 -17.60 6.00
C GLY A 191 -20.04 -16.35 6.72
N VAL A 192 -18.75 -16.30 7.01
CA VAL A 192 -18.12 -15.15 7.67
C VAL A 192 -18.22 -13.90 6.81
N VAL A 193 -17.89 -14.00 5.52
CA VAL A 193 -17.97 -12.88 4.55
C VAL A 193 -19.39 -12.33 4.47
N THR A 194 -20.39 -13.22 4.48
CA THR A 194 -21.80 -12.84 4.42
C THR A 194 -22.28 -12.18 5.71
N ALA A 195 -21.87 -12.70 6.87
CA ALA A 195 -22.19 -12.10 8.17
C ALA A 195 -21.60 -10.69 8.26
N ILE A 196 -20.33 -10.49 7.85
CA ILE A 196 -19.70 -9.17 7.82
C ILE A 196 -20.43 -8.21 6.87
N ALA A 197 -20.91 -8.70 5.72
CA ALA A 197 -21.70 -7.88 4.81
C ALA A 197 -23.04 -7.42 5.43
N LEU A 198 -23.68 -8.26 6.25
CA LEU A 198 -24.85 -7.86 7.03
C LEU A 198 -24.49 -6.85 8.12
N GLU A 199 -23.42 -7.11 8.88
CA GLU A 199 -22.89 -6.19 9.89
C GLU A 199 -22.56 -4.81 9.31
N ALA A 200 -22.06 -4.76 8.08
CA ALA A 200 -21.79 -3.52 7.36
C ALA A 200 -23.04 -2.64 7.21
N ILE A 201 -24.19 -3.27 6.93
CA ILE A 201 -25.46 -2.56 6.79
C ILE A 201 -25.93 -2.06 8.16
N VAL A 202 -25.89 -2.91 9.19
CA VAL A 202 -26.35 -2.57 10.54
C VAL A 202 -25.58 -1.37 11.11
N LYS A 203 -24.22 -1.40 11.06
CA LYS A 203 -23.40 -0.31 11.59
C LYS A 203 -23.55 1.00 10.80
N LEU A 204 -23.72 0.92 9.47
CA LEU A 204 -23.98 2.10 8.66
C LEU A 204 -25.32 2.72 8.99
N VAL A 205 -26.39 1.92 9.03
CA VAL A 205 -27.74 2.38 9.37
C VAL A 205 -27.78 2.99 10.77
N ALA A 206 -27.13 2.36 11.75
CA ALA A 206 -27.06 2.88 13.11
C ALA A 206 -26.39 4.26 13.17
N LEU A 207 -25.23 4.42 12.53
CA LEU A 207 -24.49 5.69 12.55
C LEU A 207 -25.23 6.80 11.79
N LEU A 208 -25.80 6.47 10.62
CA LEU A 208 -26.62 7.42 9.87
C LEU A 208 -27.88 7.83 10.63
N ALA A 209 -28.55 6.90 11.32
CA ALA A 209 -29.74 7.21 12.12
C ALA A 209 -29.42 8.19 13.26
N VAL A 210 -28.30 7.96 13.99
CA VAL A 210 -27.83 8.89 15.02
C VAL A 210 -27.46 10.24 14.40
N GLY A 211 -26.75 10.26 13.29
CA GLY A 211 -26.36 11.50 12.61
C GLY A 211 -27.56 12.30 12.12
N ILE A 212 -28.56 11.65 11.52
CA ILE A 212 -29.82 12.29 11.10
C ILE A 212 -30.54 12.86 12.33
N PHE A 213 -30.65 12.08 13.40
CA PHE A 213 -31.26 12.56 14.65
C PHE A 213 -30.52 13.81 15.19
N VAL A 214 -29.20 13.80 15.20
CA VAL A 214 -28.39 14.92 15.69
C VAL A 214 -28.60 16.18 14.83
N VAL A 215 -28.55 16.07 13.51
CA VAL A 215 -28.64 17.24 12.61
C VAL A 215 -30.05 17.82 12.58
N TRP A 216 -31.08 16.99 12.44
CA TRP A 216 -32.45 17.46 12.26
C TRP A 216 -33.30 17.41 13.53
N GLY A 217 -33.01 16.49 14.45
CA GLY A 217 -33.75 16.35 15.70
C GLY A 217 -33.23 17.24 16.82
N VAL A 218 -31.89 17.46 16.89
CA VAL A 218 -31.26 18.22 17.97
C VAL A 218 -30.88 19.62 17.51
N SER A 219 -30.12 19.74 16.40
CA SER A 219 -29.60 21.04 15.93
C SER A 219 -30.62 21.86 15.15
N GLY A 220 -31.72 21.28 14.67
CA GLY A 220 -32.74 21.98 13.90
C GLY A 220 -32.45 22.13 12.40
N GLY A 221 -31.41 21.46 11.88
CA GLY A 221 -31.10 21.42 10.46
C GLY A 221 -29.63 21.65 10.13
N VAL A 222 -29.31 21.56 8.85
CA VAL A 222 -27.91 21.64 8.36
C VAL A 222 -27.30 23.01 8.62
N SER A 223 -28.06 24.10 8.41
CA SER A 223 -27.55 25.48 8.62
C SER A 223 -27.17 25.75 10.08
N GLU A 224 -27.99 25.28 11.00
CA GLU A 224 -27.77 25.42 12.44
C GLU A 224 -26.59 24.56 12.89
N THR A 225 -26.47 23.34 12.34
CA THR A 225 -25.33 22.46 12.60
C THR A 225 -24.02 23.09 12.12
N LEU A 226 -24.00 23.71 10.93
CA LEU A 226 -22.79 24.40 10.42
C LEU A 226 -22.43 25.61 11.31
N ARG A 227 -23.40 26.41 11.75
CA ARG A 227 -23.14 27.51 12.71
C ARG A 227 -22.61 26.98 14.05
N ALA A 228 -23.13 25.83 14.53
CA ALA A 228 -22.63 25.20 15.74
C ALA A 228 -21.17 24.72 15.58
N ILE A 229 -20.80 24.21 14.40
CA ILE A 229 -19.41 23.83 14.07
C ILE A 229 -18.52 25.08 14.10
N ASP A 230 -18.91 26.16 13.42
CA ASP A 230 -18.16 27.42 13.37
C ASP A 230 -17.99 28.06 14.76
N ALA A 231 -18.95 27.91 15.67
CA ALA A 231 -18.90 28.40 17.03
C ALA A 231 -18.18 27.47 18.03
N SER A 232 -17.82 26.26 17.63
CA SER A 232 -17.20 25.26 18.50
C SER A 232 -15.67 25.39 18.55
N PRO A 233 -15.02 24.92 19.63
CA PRO A 233 -13.55 24.85 19.69
C PRO A 233 -12.90 24.06 18.55
N VAL A 234 -13.67 23.22 17.87
CA VAL A 234 -13.22 22.43 16.72
C VAL A 234 -12.93 23.31 15.50
N ALA A 235 -13.57 24.50 15.39
CA ALA A 235 -13.32 25.45 14.31
C ALA A 235 -11.89 26.03 14.35
N ASP A 236 -11.30 26.15 15.54
CA ASP A 236 -9.95 26.69 15.75
C ASP A 236 -8.85 25.66 15.43
N TRP A 237 -9.23 24.44 15.03
CA TRP A 237 -8.28 23.36 14.74
C TRP A 237 -7.37 23.72 13.56
N GLN A 238 -6.06 23.56 13.77
CA GLN A 238 -5.06 23.74 12.72
C GLN A 238 -4.41 22.40 12.36
N PRO A 239 -4.31 22.06 11.05
CA PRO A 239 -3.67 20.84 10.62
C PRO A 239 -2.16 20.84 10.90
N SER A 240 -1.66 19.79 11.55
CA SER A 240 -0.23 19.50 11.61
C SER A 240 0.14 18.68 10.36
N PRO A 241 0.89 19.24 9.38
CA PRO A 241 1.18 18.54 8.12
C PRO A 241 1.90 17.20 8.31
N SER A 242 2.83 17.12 9.27
CA SER A 242 3.59 15.90 9.58
C SER A 242 2.68 14.82 10.15
N ARG A 243 1.80 15.17 11.08
CA ARG A 243 0.86 14.24 11.69
C ARG A 243 -0.21 13.80 10.69
N TRP A 244 -0.74 14.73 9.89
CA TRP A 244 -1.71 14.45 8.83
C TRP A 244 -1.16 13.44 7.81
N THR A 245 0.04 13.68 7.27
CA THR A 245 0.70 12.79 6.31
C THR A 245 0.99 11.41 6.92
N SER A 246 1.46 11.39 8.17
CA SER A 246 1.73 10.14 8.88
C SER A 246 0.48 9.30 9.08
N MET A 247 -0.64 9.91 9.44
CA MET A 247 -1.90 9.20 9.64
C MET A 247 -2.49 8.69 8.32
N ILE A 248 -2.40 9.46 7.21
CA ILE A 248 -2.80 8.97 5.88
C ILE A 248 -1.95 7.76 5.48
N PHE A 249 -0.64 7.82 5.68
CA PHE A 249 0.26 6.69 5.42
C PHE A 249 -0.12 5.46 6.24
N LEU A 250 -0.34 5.62 7.55
CA LEU A 250 -0.71 4.52 8.43
C LEU A 250 -2.04 3.88 8.04
N SER A 251 -3.04 4.69 7.72
CA SER A 251 -4.37 4.20 7.33
C SER A 251 -4.34 3.50 5.96
N ALA A 252 -3.51 3.98 5.02
CA ALA A 252 -3.25 3.31 3.75
C ALA A 252 -2.51 1.98 3.95
N ALA A 253 -1.48 1.96 4.80
CA ALA A 253 -0.76 0.73 5.16
C ALA A 253 -1.68 -0.29 5.84
N ALA A 254 -2.57 0.16 6.74
CA ALA A 254 -3.49 -0.69 7.47
C ALA A 254 -4.45 -1.46 6.54
N VAL A 255 -4.92 -0.86 5.45
CA VAL A 255 -5.81 -1.53 4.47
C VAL A 255 -5.15 -2.75 3.82
N ILE A 256 -3.86 -2.69 3.56
CA ILE A 256 -3.14 -3.76 2.86
C ILE A 256 -2.39 -4.71 3.79
N CYS A 257 -1.97 -4.23 4.98
CA CYS A 257 -1.09 -4.98 5.87
C CYS A 257 -1.77 -5.57 7.10
N LEU A 258 -2.94 -5.07 7.53
CA LEU A 258 -3.67 -5.69 8.63
C LEU A 258 -4.12 -7.10 8.26
N PRO A 259 -3.84 -8.12 9.09
CA PRO A 259 -4.21 -9.51 8.78
C PRO A 259 -5.68 -9.69 8.40
N ARG A 260 -6.61 -9.02 9.11
CA ARG A 260 -8.04 -9.04 8.81
C ARG A 260 -8.38 -8.43 7.44
N MET A 261 -7.72 -7.33 7.09
CA MET A 261 -7.95 -6.67 5.81
C MET A 261 -7.37 -7.49 4.68
N PHE A 262 -6.16 -8.02 4.85
CA PHE A 262 -5.55 -8.92 3.88
C PHE A 262 -6.39 -10.17 3.65
N GLN A 263 -6.96 -10.76 4.73
CA GLN A 263 -7.87 -11.91 4.64
C GLN A 263 -9.05 -11.60 3.71
N VAL A 264 -9.78 -10.51 3.96
CA VAL A 264 -10.98 -10.18 3.17
C VAL A 264 -10.64 -9.68 1.78
N LEU A 265 -9.60 -8.81 1.66
CA LEU A 265 -9.23 -8.17 0.40
C LEU A 265 -8.62 -9.15 -0.61
N VAL A 266 -7.74 -10.05 -0.15
CA VAL A 266 -6.94 -10.93 -1.00
C VAL A 266 -7.41 -12.37 -0.95
N VAL A 267 -7.50 -12.97 0.26
CA VAL A 267 -7.76 -14.40 0.44
C VAL A 267 -9.21 -14.76 0.08
N GLU A 268 -10.19 -13.98 0.59
CA GLU A 268 -11.61 -14.22 0.33
C GLU A 268 -12.09 -13.70 -1.03
N ASN A 269 -11.25 -13.02 -1.80
CA ASN A 269 -11.62 -12.50 -3.12
C ASN A 269 -11.90 -13.63 -4.11
N ALA A 270 -13.16 -13.75 -4.56
CA ALA A 270 -13.57 -14.79 -5.50
C ALA A 270 -13.13 -14.49 -6.95
N ASP A 271 -13.21 -13.24 -7.38
CA ASP A 271 -12.91 -12.81 -8.73
C ASP A 271 -12.25 -11.42 -8.70
N GLU A 272 -11.14 -11.26 -9.44
CA GLU A 272 -10.45 -9.98 -9.63
C GLU A 272 -11.41 -8.86 -10.10
N ARG A 273 -12.45 -9.23 -10.87
CA ARG A 273 -13.47 -8.29 -11.36
C ARG A 273 -14.26 -7.61 -10.25
N HIS A 274 -14.34 -8.22 -9.06
CA HIS A 274 -15.02 -7.62 -7.90
C HIS A 274 -14.35 -6.32 -7.46
N LEU A 275 -13.05 -6.15 -7.72
CA LEU A 275 -12.34 -4.91 -7.43
C LEU A 275 -12.95 -3.71 -8.15
N ARG A 276 -13.49 -3.88 -9.37
CA ARG A 276 -14.14 -2.78 -10.11
C ARG A 276 -15.31 -2.16 -9.35
N THR A 277 -16.07 -2.97 -8.64
CA THR A 277 -17.16 -2.48 -7.78
C THR A 277 -16.60 -1.90 -6.49
N ALA A 278 -15.63 -2.57 -5.88
CA ALA A 278 -15.04 -2.16 -4.60
C ALA A 278 -14.34 -0.79 -4.68
N VAL A 279 -13.74 -0.45 -5.83
CA VAL A 279 -13.00 0.81 -6.03
C VAL A 279 -13.82 2.07 -5.76
N TRP A 280 -15.09 2.07 -6.12
CA TRP A 280 -15.96 3.22 -5.89
C TRP A 280 -16.91 3.00 -4.71
N ALA A 281 -17.42 1.78 -4.53
CA ALA A 281 -18.43 1.51 -3.53
C ALA A 281 -17.86 1.47 -2.10
N PHE A 282 -16.61 0.99 -1.91
CA PHE A 282 -15.98 1.01 -0.59
C PHE A 282 -15.60 2.43 -0.13
N PRO A 283 -14.93 3.30 -0.95
CA PRO A 283 -14.77 4.70 -0.61
C PRO A 283 -16.08 5.44 -0.33
N SER A 284 -17.15 5.18 -1.10
CA SER A 284 -18.47 5.74 -0.83
C SER A 284 -19.06 5.28 0.50
N TYR A 285 -18.85 4.01 0.86
CA TYR A 285 -19.28 3.46 2.14
C TYR A 285 -18.56 4.14 3.32
N ILE A 286 -17.22 4.27 3.25
CA ILE A 286 -16.46 4.93 4.31
C ILE A 286 -16.75 6.43 4.38
N LEU A 287 -17.03 7.09 3.25
CA LEU A 287 -17.53 8.47 3.23
C LEU A 287 -18.87 8.60 3.96
N ALA A 288 -19.82 7.69 3.69
CA ALA A 288 -21.10 7.66 4.39
C ALA A 288 -20.92 7.46 5.91
N MET A 289 -19.98 6.60 6.32
CA MET A 289 -19.61 6.40 7.74
C MET A 289 -18.98 7.64 8.38
N SER A 290 -18.34 8.52 7.61
CA SER A 290 -17.69 9.74 8.12
C SER A 290 -18.59 10.97 8.13
N LEU A 291 -19.72 10.94 7.43
CA LEU A 291 -20.54 12.11 7.11
C LEU A 291 -21.03 12.86 8.37
N PHE A 292 -21.46 12.13 9.39
CA PHE A 292 -22.04 12.71 10.61
C PHE A 292 -21.08 12.73 11.81
N VAL A 293 -19.83 12.32 11.63
CA VAL A 293 -18.84 12.26 12.73
C VAL A 293 -18.65 13.62 13.36
N LEU A 294 -18.41 14.66 12.55
CA LEU A 294 -18.19 16.02 13.03
C LEU A 294 -19.45 16.64 13.67
N PRO A 295 -20.64 16.57 13.05
CA PRO A 295 -21.89 16.98 13.70
C PRO A 295 -22.13 16.33 15.05
N ILE A 296 -21.96 15.01 15.16
CA ILE A 296 -22.16 14.29 16.43
C ILE A 296 -21.14 14.76 17.49
N ALA A 297 -19.88 14.96 17.09
CA ALA A 297 -18.84 15.45 17.99
C ALA A 297 -19.15 16.84 18.55
N VAL A 298 -19.50 17.80 17.68
CA VAL A 298 -19.77 19.20 18.06
C VAL A 298 -21.02 19.31 18.93
N VAL A 299 -22.11 18.65 18.53
CA VAL A 299 -23.35 18.66 19.32
C VAL A 299 -23.13 17.93 20.66
N GLY A 300 -22.36 16.85 20.65
CA GLY A 300 -21.98 16.14 21.88
C GLY A 300 -21.20 17.05 22.85
N LEU A 301 -20.24 17.85 22.37
CA LEU A 301 -19.50 18.81 23.20
C LEU A 301 -20.41 19.91 23.78
N ALA A 302 -21.48 20.28 23.06
CA ALA A 302 -22.40 21.34 23.49
C ALA A 302 -23.48 20.84 24.47
N VAL A 303 -23.92 19.58 24.35
CA VAL A 303 -25.07 19.03 25.09
C VAL A 303 -24.66 18.18 26.30
N MET A 304 -23.55 17.41 26.15
CA MET A 304 -23.13 16.51 27.21
C MET A 304 -22.41 17.23 28.34
N PRO A 305 -22.52 16.76 29.62
CA PRO A 305 -21.81 17.34 30.75
C PRO A 305 -20.29 17.37 30.54
N GLU A 306 -19.63 18.39 31.14
CA GLU A 306 -18.18 18.50 31.12
C GLU A 306 -17.52 17.23 31.69
N GLY A 307 -16.46 16.73 31.03
CA GLY A 307 -15.80 15.50 31.41
C GLY A 307 -16.41 14.21 30.81
N SER A 308 -17.51 14.29 30.09
CA SER A 308 -18.08 13.14 29.36
C SER A 308 -17.08 12.62 28.32
N ASN A 309 -17.01 11.26 28.17
CA ASN A 309 -16.12 10.65 27.21
C ASN A 309 -16.61 10.86 25.77
N PRO A 310 -15.89 11.65 24.93
CA PRO A 310 -16.34 11.95 23.55
C PRO A 310 -16.41 10.72 22.65
N ASP A 311 -15.64 9.66 22.93
CA ASP A 311 -15.69 8.43 22.16
C ASP A 311 -17.08 7.76 22.22
N LEU A 312 -17.87 8.06 23.25
CA LEU A 312 -19.20 7.46 23.46
C LEU A 312 -20.37 8.37 23.03
N PHE A 313 -20.14 9.56 22.49
CA PHE A 313 -21.20 10.51 22.11
C PHE A 313 -22.23 9.93 21.15
N VAL A 314 -21.84 9.01 20.27
CA VAL A 314 -22.77 8.27 19.39
C VAL A 314 -23.83 7.54 20.17
N LEU A 315 -23.51 7.07 21.39
CA LEU A 315 -24.36 6.29 22.27
C LEU A 315 -25.03 7.15 23.34
N THR A 316 -24.23 8.00 24.00
CA THR A 316 -24.70 8.78 25.17
C THR A 316 -25.64 9.91 24.78
N LEU A 317 -25.44 10.54 23.61
CA LEU A 317 -26.25 11.65 23.16
C LEU A 317 -27.74 11.25 22.93
N PRO A 318 -28.06 10.17 22.19
CA PRO A 318 -29.43 9.69 22.10
C PRO A 318 -30.01 9.28 23.45
N LEU A 319 -29.20 8.69 24.33
CA LEU A 319 -29.65 8.23 25.66
C LEU A 319 -30.04 9.41 26.56
N GLU A 320 -29.21 10.45 26.63
CA GLU A 320 -29.46 11.68 27.41
C GLU A 320 -30.73 12.40 26.95
N LEU A 321 -30.98 12.38 25.63
CA LEU A 321 -32.14 13.00 25.02
C LEU A 321 -33.39 12.06 25.02
N GLY A 322 -33.37 10.97 25.80
CA GLY A 322 -34.53 10.07 25.99
C GLY A 322 -34.87 9.18 24.80
N GLN A 323 -33.97 9.06 23.81
CA GLN A 323 -34.20 8.22 22.62
C GLN A 323 -33.60 6.83 22.82
N GLU A 324 -34.19 6.06 23.74
CA GLU A 324 -33.71 4.74 24.16
C GLU A 324 -33.58 3.74 22.99
N GLY A 325 -34.52 3.76 22.04
CA GLY A 325 -34.49 2.88 20.87
C GLY A 325 -33.31 3.21 19.92
N LEU A 326 -32.99 4.50 19.76
CA LEU A 326 -31.87 4.94 18.95
C LEU A 326 -30.55 4.63 19.66
N ALA A 327 -30.46 4.79 20.97
CA ALA A 327 -29.29 4.39 21.76
C ALA A 327 -29.03 2.87 21.67
N LEU A 328 -30.09 2.05 21.71
CA LEU A 328 -29.98 0.60 21.53
C LEU A 328 -29.49 0.24 20.11
N LEU A 329 -30.00 0.93 19.09
CA LEU A 329 -29.49 0.77 17.70
C LEU A 329 -28.03 1.19 17.57
N ALA A 330 -27.62 2.30 18.21
CA ALA A 330 -26.23 2.75 18.27
C ALA A 330 -25.34 1.71 18.98
N PHE A 331 -25.81 1.13 20.08
CA PHE A 331 -25.10 0.04 20.75
C PHE A 331 -24.90 -1.16 19.82
N LEU A 332 -25.96 -1.60 19.11
CA LEU A 332 -25.84 -2.70 18.14
C LEU A 332 -24.83 -2.37 17.01
N GLY A 333 -24.83 -1.14 16.51
CA GLY A 333 -23.87 -0.69 15.49
C GLY A 333 -22.43 -0.76 15.98
N GLY A 334 -22.17 -0.30 17.20
CA GLY A 334 -20.85 -0.36 17.82
C GLY A 334 -20.41 -1.79 18.16
N PHE A 335 -21.32 -2.59 18.72
CA PHE A 335 -21.10 -4.01 19.00
C PHE A 335 -20.79 -4.78 17.71
N SER A 336 -21.56 -4.57 16.66
CA SER A 336 -21.35 -5.13 15.32
C SER A 336 -19.97 -4.74 14.76
N SER A 337 -19.57 -3.48 14.93
CA SER A 337 -18.27 -2.97 14.46
C SER A 337 -17.10 -3.63 15.18
N ALA A 338 -17.25 -3.90 16.48
CA ALA A 338 -16.22 -4.56 17.29
C ALA A 338 -16.13 -6.06 17.01
N THR A 339 -17.25 -6.75 16.95
CA THR A 339 -17.32 -8.23 16.81
C THR A 339 -16.81 -8.69 15.46
N SER A 340 -17.19 -8.04 14.36
CA SER A 340 -16.72 -8.38 13.01
C SER A 340 -15.19 -8.33 12.93
N MET A 341 -14.60 -7.27 13.50
CA MET A 341 -13.15 -7.12 13.53
C MET A 341 -12.47 -8.25 14.31
N VAL A 342 -12.92 -8.51 15.52
CA VAL A 342 -12.30 -9.51 16.40
C VAL A 342 -12.36 -10.90 15.79
N ILE A 343 -13.49 -11.27 15.21
CA ILE A 343 -13.67 -12.59 14.57
C ILE A 343 -12.68 -12.75 13.42
N VAL A 344 -12.65 -11.82 12.48
CA VAL A 344 -11.78 -11.93 11.28
C VAL A 344 -10.30 -11.84 11.64
N ALA A 345 -9.93 -10.94 12.56
CA ALA A 345 -8.56 -10.81 13.02
C ALA A 345 -8.07 -12.08 13.70
N SER A 346 -8.90 -12.66 14.57
CA SER A 346 -8.57 -13.89 15.28
C SER A 346 -8.45 -15.09 14.33
N ILE A 347 -9.32 -15.22 13.33
CA ILE A 347 -9.21 -16.27 12.30
C ILE A 347 -7.92 -16.10 11.50
N ALA A 348 -7.64 -14.88 11.01
CA ALA A 348 -6.45 -14.61 10.23
C ALA A 348 -5.17 -14.89 11.02
N LEU A 349 -5.07 -14.38 12.26
CA LEU A 349 -3.91 -14.61 13.12
C LEU A 349 -3.77 -16.07 13.54
N ALA A 350 -4.87 -16.76 13.85
CA ALA A 350 -4.84 -18.19 14.18
C ALA A 350 -4.35 -19.04 13.00
N THR A 351 -4.73 -18.69 11.78
CA THR A 351 -4.22 -19.32 10.57
C THR A 351 -2.71 -19.09 10.42
N MET A 352 -2.25 -17.85 10.64
CA MET A 352 -0.82 -17.53 10.59
C MET A 352 -0.02 -18.29 11.65
N VAL A 353 -0.47 -18.32 12.90
CA VAL A 353 0.18 -19.06 13.99
C VAL A 353 0.22 -20.55 13.71
N SER A 354 -0.91 -21.12 13.30
CA SER A 354 -1.01 -22.53 12.96
C SER A 354 -0.04 -22.90 11.85
N ASN A 355 -0.07 -22.16 10.73
CA ASN A 355 0.66 -22.51 9.52
C ASN A 355 2.17 -22.24 9.63
N HIS A 356 2.57 -21.16 10.32
CA HIS A 356 3.96 -20.71 10.31
C HIS A 356 4.73 -20.97 11.60
N ILE A 357 4.04 -21.28 12.71
CA ILE A 357 4.69 -21.56 14.00
C ILE A 357 4.42 -23.00 14.44
N VAL A 358 3.14 -23.37 14.65
CA VAL A 358 2.81 -24.64 15.31
C VAL A 358 3.07 -25.83 14.42
N VAL A 359 2.60 -25.82 13.17
CA VAL A 359 2.79 -26.94 12.23
C VAL A 359 4.27 -27.20 11.92
N PRO A 360 5.12 -26.19 11.63
CA PRO A 360 6.55 -26.41 11.44
C PRO A 360 7.26 -26.95 12.68
N ILE A 361 6.95 -26.44 13.89
CA ILE A 361 7.53 -26.97 15.14
C ILE A 361 7.11 -28.42 15.34
N TRP A 362 5.83 -28.75 15.15
CA TRP A 362 5.33 -30.09 15.30
C TRP A 362 5.98 -31.10 14.31
N LEU A 363 6.21 -30.67 13.06
CA LEU A 363 6.91 -31.48 12.06
C LEU A 363 8.38 -31.73 12.47
N ASN A 364 9.08 -30.72 12.95
CA ASN A 364 10.50 -30.82 13.34
C ASN A 364 10.74 -31.62 14.62
N THR A 365 9.73 -31.76 15.50
CA THR A 365 9.87 -32.53 16.76
C THR A 365 9.70 -34.04 16.57
N ARG A 366 9.34 -34.53 15.38
CA ARG A 366 9.19 -35.93 15.11
C ARG A 366 10.49 -36.55 14.54
N PRO A 367 10.90 -37.73 14.99
CA PRO A 367 12.07 -38.41 14.44
C PRO A 367 11.85 -38.74 12.96
N ALA A 368 12.91 -38.57 12.15
CA ALA A 368 12.92 -38.97 10.74
C ALA A 368 12.64 -40.47 10.63
N GLY A 369 11.59 -40.84 9.90
CA GLY A 369 11.19 -42.26 9.74
C GLY A 369 10.03 -42.73 10.65
N ALA A 370 9.53 -41.90 11.58
CA ALA A 370 8.27 -42.22 12.24
C ALA A 370 7.14 -42.09 11.20
N SER A 371 6.40 -43.20 10.96
CA SER A 371 5.20 -43.14 10.11
C SER A 371 4.34 -41.98 10.57
N MET A 372 3.91 -41.13 9.65
CA MET A 372 3.03 -39.98 9.93
C MET A 372 1.64 -40.45 10.39
N SER A 373 1.57 -41.32 11.42
CA SER A 373 0.36 -41.99 11.91
C SER A 373 -0.54 -41.10 12.79
N GLY A 374 -0.41 -39.76 12.73
CA GLY A 374 -1.28 -38.85 13.46
C GLY A 374 -2.18 -38.06 12.52
N ASP A 375 -3.42 -37.83 12.91
CA ASP A 375 -4.37 -36.99 12.18
C ASP A 375 -3.92 -35.54 12.23
N MET A 376 -3.20 -35.09 11.21
CA MET A 376 -2.67 -33.73 11.07
C MET A 376 -3.79 -32.69 11.08
N ARG A 377 -4.98 -33.08 10.61
CA ARG A 377 -6.18 -32.24 10.64
C ARG A 377 -6.56 -31.85 12.08
N GLN A 378 -6.47 -32.78 13.02
CA GLN A 378 -6.74 -32.51 14.44
C GLN A 378 -5.70 -31.55 15.02
N VAL A 379 -4.42 -31.70 14.65
CA VAL A 379 -3.36 -30.78 15.11
C VAL A 379 -3.59 -29.36 14.61
N VAL A 380 -3.92 -29.18 13.35
CA VAL A 380 -4.23 -27.87 12.77
C VAL A 380 -5.47 -27.24 13.41
N LEU A 381 -6.53 -28.05 13.64
CA LEU A 381 -7.76 -27.57 14.32
C LEU A 381 -7.49 -27.14 15.77
N LEU A 382 -6.78 -27.97 16.53
CA LEU A 382 -6.44 -27.66 17.91
C LEU A 382 -5.53 -26.42 17.98
N SER A 383 -4.53 -26.34 17.10
CA SER A 383 -3.65 -25.18 16.98
C SER A 383 -4.43 -23.90 16.71
N ARG A 384 -5.35 -23.89 15.75
CA ARG A 384 -6.18 -22.73 15.44
C ARG A 384 -7.04 -22.32 16.63
N ARG A 385 -7.69 -23.28 17.33
CA ARG A 385 -8.51 -23.00 18.51
C ARG A 385 -7.69 -22.38 19.66
N LEU A 386 -6.55 -22.99 19.98
CA LEU A 386 -5.65 -22.46 21.01
C LEU A 386 -5.10 -21.06 20.64
N SER A 387 -4.78 -20.85 19.36
CA SER A 387 -4.31 -19.55 18.88
C SER A 387 -5.37 -18.47 19.01
N ILE A 388 -6.66 -18.77 18.74
CA ILE A 388 -7.77 -17.83 18.95
C ILE A 388 -7.84 -17.42 20.41
N ILE A 389 -7.79 -18.40 21.34
CA ILE A 389 -7.80 -18.13 22.78
C ILE A 389 -6.59 -17.28 23.18
N ALA A 390 -5.40 -17.62 22.71
CA ALA A 390 -4.17 -16.91 23.03
C ALA A 390 -4.19 -15.46 22.52
N VAL A 391 -4.63 -15.23 21.28
CA VAL A 391 -4.71 -13.89 20.68
C VAL A 391 -5.71 -12.99 21.41
N LEU A 392 -6.87 -13.52 21.77
CA LEU A 392 -7.88 -12.77 22.54
C LEU A 392 -7.42 -12.56 24.00
N GLY A 393 -6.73 -13.55 24.58
CA GLY A 393 -6.09 -13.43 25.88
C GLY A 393 -5.03 -12.32 25.91
N LEU A 394 -4.20 -12.22 24.87
CA LEU A 394 -3.24 -11.11 24.73
C LEU A 394 -3.94 -9.75 24.62
N GLY A 395 -5.04 -9.67 23.85
CA GLY A 395 -5.86 -8.45 23.78
C GLY A 395 -6.42 -8.05 25.14
N TYR A 396 -6.93 -9.02 25.91
CA TYR A 396 -7.42 -8.79 27.27
C TYR A 396 -6.29 -8.34 28.23
N VAL A 397 -5.13 -8.98 28.16
CA VAL A 397 -3.95 -8.57 28.96
C VAL A 397 -3.53 -7.14 28.62
N TYR A 398 -3.48 -6.79 27.34
CA TYR A 398 -3.18 -5.43 26.93
C TYR A 398 -4.20 -4.42 27.47
N TYR A 399 -5.51 -4.72 27.38
CA TYR A 399 -6.58 -3.91 27.96
C TYR A 399 -6.35 -3.68 29.47
N ARG A 400 -5.99 -4.75 30.21
CA ARG A 400 -5.71 -4.68 31.65
C ARG A 400 -4.49 -3.82 31.99
N THR A 401 -3.41 -3.92 31.18
CA THR A 401 -2.17 -3.15 31.42
C THR A 401 -2.33 -1.67 31.11
N THR A 402 -3.15 -1.30 30.14
CA THR A 402 -3.42 0.11 29.79
C THR A 402 -4.49 0.76 30.65
N GLY A 403 -5.15 0.01 31.56
CA GLY A 403 -6.15 0.53 32.47
C GLY A 403 -7.46 0.98 31.82
N GLY A 404 -7.68 0.74 30.53
CA GLY A 404 -8.93 1.04 29.83
C GLY A 404 -9.31 2.54 29.73
N SER A 405 -8.37 3.45 30.05
CA SER A 405 -8.63 4.90 30.07
C SER A 405 -8.12 5.64 28.83
N ALA A 406 -7.30 5.01 28.00
CA ALA A 406 -6.74 5.62 26.82
C ALA A 406 -7.82 5.85 25.75
N ALA A 407 -7.70 6.95 25.01
CA ALA A 407 -8.58 7.23 23.87
C ALA A 407 -8.51 6.11 22.82
N LEU A 408 -9.66 5.68 22.32
CA LEU A 408 -9.74 4.59 21.33
C LEU A 408 -8.89 4.89 20.10
N SER A 409 -8.82 6.16 19.68
CA SER A 409 -8.01 6.57 18.53
C SER A 409 -6.51 6.34 18.75
N ALA A 410 -5.99 6.64 19.92
CA ALA A 410 -4.57 6.47 20.24
C ALA A 410 -4.14 5.00 20.18
N ILE A 411 -4.93 4.10 20.77
CA ILE A 411 -4.68 2.66 20.76
C ILE A 411 -4.65 2.12 19.31
N GLY A 412 -5.60 2.57 18.47
CA GLY A 412 -5.68 2.16 17.06
C GLY A 412 -4.44 2.56 16.25
N LEU A 413 -3.91 3.76 16.49
CA LEU A 413 -2.72 4.26 15.78
C LEU A 413 -1.44 3.51 16.16
N VAL A 414 -1.29 3.08 17.42
CA VAL A 414 -0.18 2.19 17.84
C VAL A 414 -0.20 0.90 17.02
N SER A 415 -1.37 0.30 16.85
CA SER A 415 -1.55 -0.92 16.05
C SER A 415 -1.20 -0.70 14.58
N PHE A 416 -1.69 0.40 13.97
CA PHE A 416 -1.41 0.72 12.58
C PHE A 416 0.09 0.93 12.32
N ALA A 417 0.79 1.61 13.22
CA ALA A 417 2.23 1.81 13.13
C ALA A 417 3.00 0.47 13.20
N GLY A 418 2.53 -0.49 14.02
CA GLY A 418 3.12 -1.82 14.11
C GLY A 418 2.99 -2.60 12.81
N VAL A 419 1.79 -2.71 12.26
CA VAL A 419 1.58 -3.48 11.01
C VAL A 419 2.16 -2.78 9.78
N ALA A 420 2.34 -1.45 9.81
CA ALA A 420 2.98 -0.71 8.73
C ALA A 420 4.44 -1.12 8.51
N GLN A 421 5.10 -1.73 9.51
CA GLN A 421 6.47 -2.24 9.37
C GLN A 421 6.61 -3.33 8.29
N VAL A 422 5.53 -3.91 7.87
CA VAL A 422 5.50 -4.92 6.79
C VAL A 422 5.55 -4.28 5.39
N VAL A 423 5.18 -2.99 5.26
CA VAL A 423 5.04 -2.28 3.97
C VAL A 423 6.31 -2.33 3.11
N PRO A 424 7.52 -2.01 3.62
CA PRO A 424 8.72 -2.00 2.77
C PRO A 424 9.00 -3.38 2.15
N ALA A 425 8.90 -4.45 2.92
CA ALA A 425 9.09 -5.82 2.42
C ALA A 425 7.99 -6.23 1.44
N LEU A 426 6.72 -5.86 1.68
CA LEU A 426 5.61 -6.17 0.80
C LEU A 426 5.73 -5.42 -0.54
N ILE A 427 5.87 -4.10 -0.51
CA ILE A 427 5.95 -3.27 -1.73
C ILE A 427 7.22 -3.59 -2.52
N GLY A 428 8.38 -3.67 -1.83
CA GLY A 428 9.62 -4.09 -2.47
C GLY A 428 9.50 -5.48 -3.10
N GLY A 429 8.83 -6.42 -2.42
CA GLY A 429 8.56 -7.77 -2.95
C GLY A 429 7.70 -7.77 -4.21
N LEU A 430 6.71 -6.88 -4.31
CA LEU A 430 5.79 -6.80 -5.45
C LEU A 430 6.43 -6.15 -6.68
N PHE A 431 7.35 -5.19 -6.52
CA PHE A 431 7.80 -4.34 -7.62
C PHE A 431 9.30 -4.41 -7.90
N TRP A 432 10.12 -4.91 -6.96
CA TRP A 432 11.57 -4.95 -7.11
C TRP A 432 12.09 -6.39 -7.18
N ARG A 433 12.58 -6.81 -8.36
CA ARG A 433 13.14 -8.17 -8.58
C ARG A 433 14.38 -8.44 -7.73
N GLY A 434 15.23 -7.42 -7.52
CA GLY A 434 16.48 -7.52 -6.76
C GLY A 434 16.31 -7.60 -5.23
N ALA A 435 15.09 -7.50 -4.71
CA ALA A 435 14.83 -7.61 -3.29
C ALA A 435 15.16 -9.01 -2.77
N THR A 436 15.96 -9.08 -1.68
CA THR A 436 16.47 -10.33 -1.11
C THR A 436 15.80 -10.70 0.22
N ARG A 437 15.85 -11.99 0.56
CA ARG A 437 15.39 -12.51 1.86
C ARG A 437 16.13 -11.85 3.02
N LYS A 438 17.46 -11.69 2.91
CA LYS A 438 18.28 -11.05 3.96
C LYS A 438 17.88 -9.61 4.17
N GLY A 439 17.61 -8.87 3.09
CA GLY A 439 17.12 -7.50 3.15
C GLY A 439 15.75 -7.40 3.83
N ALA A 440 14.81 -8.27 3.46
CA ALA A 440 13.49 -8.30 4.09
C ALA A 440 13.57 -8.60 5.60
N ILE A 441 14.40 -9.56 6.02
CA ILE A 441 14.61 -9.86 7.43
C ILE A 441 15.22 -8.65 8.17
N ALA A 442 16.24 -8.02 7.60
CA ALA A 442 16.90 -6.87 8.22
C ALA A 442 15.93 -5.70 8.40
N GLY A 443 15.18 -5.34 7.34
CA GLY A 443 14.18 -4.28 7.41
C GLY A 443 13.10 -4.56 8.45
N LEU A 444 12.49 -5.75 8.42
CA LEU A 444 11.45 -6.14 9.37
C LEU A 444 11.94 -6.11 10.83
N LEU A 445 13.13 -6.62 11.13
CA LEU A 445 13.67 -6.63 12.49
C LEU A 445 14.00 -5.23 12.99
N VAL A 446 14.63 -4.38 12.15
CA VAL A 446 14.94 -2.99 12.50
C VAL A 446 13.66 -2.21 12.74
N GLY A 447 12.71 -2.28 11.82
CA GLY A 447 11.45 -1.56 11.94
C GLY A 447 10.62 -2.02 13.14
N PHE A 448 10.50 -3.33 13.35
CA PHE A 448 9.78 -3.91 14.50
C PHE A 448 10.42 -3.52 15.83
N GLY A 449 11.75 -3.63 15.93
CA GLY A 449 12.47 -3.25 17.14
C GLY A 449 12.31 -1.76 17.48
N LEU A 450 12.42 -0.88 16.49
CA LEU A 450 12.22 0.55 16.69
C LEU A 450 10.77 0.89 17.05
N TRP A 451 9.78 0.29 16.40
CA TRP A 451 8.37 0.50 16.74
C TRP A 451 8.08 0.05 18.20
N ILE A 452 8.59 -1.12 18.62
CA ILE A 452 8.45 -1.59 20.00
C ILE A 452 9.07 -0.56 20.96
N TYR A 453 10.28 -0.09 20.67
CA TYR A 453 11.04 0.79 21.54
C TYR A 453 10.42 2.19 21.62
N THR A 454 10.03 2.78 20.49
CA THR A 454 9.62 4.18 20.41
C THR A 454 8.14 4.41 20.71
N LEU A 455 7.26 3.40 20.46
CA LEU A 455 5.82 3.60 20.55
C LEU A 455 5.10 2.54 21.39
N PHE A 456 5.35 1.24 21.16
CA PHE A 456 4.58 0.17 21.80
C PHE A 456 4.85 0.07 23.32
N MET A 457 6.12 0.01 23.73
CA MET A 457 6.50 -0.07 25.14
C MET A 457 6.14 1.17 25.93
N PRO A 458 6.36 2.42 25.42
CA PRO A 458 5.83 3.61 26.07
C PRO A 458 4.30 3.59 26.23
N ALA A 459 3.56 3.14 25.21
CA ALA A 459 2.10 3.12 25.23
C ALA A 459 1.49 2.19 26.30
N ILE A 460 2.18 1.10 26.65
CA ILE A 460 1.75 0.19 27.72
C ILE A 460 2.37 0.55 29.10
N GLY A 461 3.12 1.65 29.20
CA GLY A 461 3.77 2.06 30.44
C GLY A 461 4.87 1.10 30.90
N ALA A 462 5.48 0.31 30.00
CA ALA A 462 6.49 -0.69 30.35
C ALA A 462 7.85 -0.09 30.73
N PHE A 463 8.10 1.17 30.36
CA PHE A 463 9.35 1.83 30.67
C PHE A 463 9.26 2.65 31.98
N PRO A 464 10.28 2.58 32.83
CA PRO A 464 10.38 3.46 34.00
C PRO A 464 10.53 4.92 33.54
N SER A 465 10.04 5.87 34.32
CA SER A 465 10.10 7.30 34.04
C SER A 465 11.53 7.80 33.78
N SER A 466 12.53 7.23 34.46
CA SER A 466 13.95 7.53 34.23
C SER A 466 14.39 7.22 32.79
N MET A 467 13.90 6.13 32.19
CA MET A 467 14.24 5.75 30.81
C MET A 467 13.54 6.64 29.78
N LEU A 468 12.33 7.08 30.07
CA LEU A 468 11.61 8.03 29.20
C LEU A 468 12.27 9.40 29.19
N LEU A 469 12.82 9.86 30.34
CA LEU A 469 13.43 11.16 30.51
C LEU A 469 14.90 11.21 30.09
N HIS A 470 15.68 10.15 30.36
CA HIS A 470 17.14 10.15 30.17
C HIS A 470 17.62 9.10 29.15
N GLY A 471 16.70 8.36 28.53
CA GLY A 471 17.04 7.35 27.53
C GLY A 471 17.62 6.05 28.10
N LEU A 472 17.89 5.11 27.20
CA LEU A 472 18.52 3.84 27.54
C LEU A 472 19.96 4.08 28.00
N PHE A 473 20.37 3.45 29.13
CA PHE A 473 21.68 3.63 29.76
C PHE A 473 22.01 5.08 30.17
N GLY A 474 21.00 5.95 30.31
CA GLY A 474 21.21 7.36 30.62
C GLY A 474 21.72 8.22 29.44
N ALA A 475 21.63 7.71 28.22
CA ALA A 475 22.01 8.44 27.02
C ALA A 475 20.80 9.19 26.45
N ASP A 476 20.80 10.51 26.57
CA ASP A 476 19.70 11.38 26.10
C ASP A 476 19.36 11.20 24.63
N MET A 477 20.33 10.86 23.77
CA MET A 477 20.12 10.55 22.36
C MET A 477 19.28 9.29 22.12
N LEU A 478 19.14 8.43 23.14
CA LEU A 478 18.38 7.17 23.07
C LEU A 478 17.05 7.26 23.80
N ARG A 479 16.48 8.45 23.98
CA ARG A 479 15.13 8.60 24.55
C ARG A 479 14.11 7.95 23.60
N PRO A 480 13.20 7.10 24.09
CA PRO A 480 12.24 6.40 23.22
C PRO A 480 11.38 7.33 22.36
N GLN A 481 10.96 8.47 22.91
CA GLN A 481 10.11 9.45 22.23
C GLN A 481 10.86 10.69 21.72
N ALA A 482 12.20 10.69 21.80
CA ALA A 482 13.05 11.78 21.34
C ALA A 482 14.43 11.29 20.88
N LEU A 483 14.43 10.24 20.01
CA LEU A 483 15.66 9.67 19.45
C LEU A 483 16.48 10.75 18.73
N MET A 484 17.80 10.70 18.88
CA MET A 484 18.75 11.64 18.29
C MET A 484 18.51 13.11 18.67
N GLY A 485 17.77 13.37 19.77
CA GLY A 485 17.51 14.71 20.27
C GLY A 485 16.33 15.45 19.64
N PHE A 486 15.49 14.78 18.85
CA PHE A 486 14.25 15.34 18.28
C PHE A 486 13.13 15.40 19.34
N THR A 487 13.12 16.45 20.18
CA THR A 487 12.19 16.60 21.31
C THR A 487 10.83 17.18 20.94
N ASP A 488 10.73 17.97 19.88
CA ASP A 488 9.53 18.76 19.52
C ASP A 488 8.59 18.01 18.57
N MET A 489 8.81 16.71 18.35
CA MET A 489 8.04 15.91 17.43
C MET A 489 6.95 15.13 18.16
N ASP A 490 5.74 15.09 17.57
CA ASP A 490 4.68 14.21 18.05
C ASP A 490 5.17 12.75 18.16
N PRO A 491 4.92 12.03 19.26
CA PRO A 491 5.44 10.68 19.49
C PRO A 491 5.08 9.67 18.39
N LEU A 492 3.88 9.78 17.78
CA LEU A 492 3.47 8.94 16.67
C LEU A 492 4.29 9.23 15.41
N VAL A 493 4.42 10.52 15.06
CA VAL A 493 5.20 10.97 13.90
C VAL A 493 6.66 10.57 14.05
N HIS A 494 7.23 10.77 15.25
CA HIS A 494 8.59 10.39 15.60
C HIS A 494 8.82 8.89 15.40
N SER A 495 7.92 8.05 15.93
CA SER A 495 8.03 6.59 15.79
C SER A 495 7.95 6.14 14.33
N ILE A 496 7.03 6.69 13.55
CA ILE A 496 6.86 6.36 12.13
C ILE A 496 8.11 6.78 11.35
N LEU A 497 8.59 7.99 11.56
CA LEU A 497 9.77 8.52 10.87
C LEU A 497 10.97 7.57 11.05
N TRP A 498 11.30 7.23 12.30
CA TRP A 498 12.47 6.39 12.58
C TRP A 498 12.24 4.93 12.18
N SER A 499 11.11 4.33 12.55
CA SER A 499 10.89 2.92 12.31
C SER A 499 10.72 2.59 10.84
N ILE A 500 9.92 3.34 10.07
CA ILE A 500 9.68 3.07 8.65
C ILE A 500 10.90 3.46 7.79
N SER A 501 11.55 4.61 8.10
CA SER A 501 12.70 5.04 7.32
C SER A 501 13.89 4.09 7.48
N LEU A 502 14.22 3.70 8.72
CA LEU A 502 15.33 2.78 8.97
C LEU A 502 14.99 1.35 8.55
N ASN A 503 13.74 0.91 8.65
CA ASN A 503 13.26 -0.35 8.06
C ASN A 503 13.53 -0.35 6.55
N THR A 504 13.06 0.68 5.86
CA THR A 504 13.22 0.80 4.39
C THR A 504 14.69 0.87 3.99
N LEU A 505 15.47 1.66 4.73
CA LEU A 505 16.90 1.81 4.47
C LEU A 505 17.65 0.48 4.68
N ALA A 506 17.39 -0.22 5.79
CA ALA A 506 17.98 -1.53 6.08
C ALA A 506 17.57 -2.56 5.01
N PHE A 507 16.30 -2.58 4.62
CA PHE A 507 15.80 -3.44 3.56
C PHE A 507 16.55 -3.19 2.23
N ILE A 508 16.69 -1.93 1.82
CA ILE A 508 17.35 -1.57 0.54
C ILE A 508 18.85 -1.89 0.62
N ILE A 509 19.58 -1.40 1.64
CA ILE A 509 21.02 -1.57 1.75
C ILE A 509 21.40 -3.06 1.79
N VAL A 510 20.72 -3.84 2.66
CA VAL A 510 21.04 -5.27 2.78
C VAL A 510 20.66 -6.04 1.52
N SER A 511 19.59 -5.64 0.81
CA SER A 511 19.25 -6.25 -0.48
C SER A 511 20.30 -5.95 -1.55
N LEU A 512 20.85 -4.75 -1.58
CA LEU A 512 21.89 -4.37 -2.56
C LEU A 512 23.24 -5.07 -2.34
N VAL A 513 23.60 -5.34 -1.06
CA VAL A 513 24.87 -6.01 -0.71
C VAL A 513 24.74 -7.53 -0.61
N SER A 514 23.54 -8.10 -0.71
CA SER A 514 23.32 -9.53 -0.64
C SER A 514 22.84 -10.11 -1.97
N PHE A 515 23.31 -11.33 -2.29
CA PHE A 515 22.90 -12.01 -3.50
C PHE A 515 21.63 -12.84 -3.22
N PRO A 516 20.58 -12.72 -4.06
CA PRO A 516 19.40 -13.57 -3.95
C PRO A 516 19.72 -15.02 -4.34
N THR A 517 19.14 -15.98 -3.62
CA THR A 517 19.21 -17.40 -3.98
C THR A 517 18.44 -17.66 -5.29
N PRO A 518 18.71 -18.81 -5.97
CA PRO A 518 17.94 -19.17 -7.17
C PRO A 518 16.43 -19.17 -6.97
N MET A 519 15.95 -19.69 -5.83
CA MET A 519 14.53 -19.69 -5.49
C MET A 519 13.97 -18.27 -5.30
N GLU A 520 14.73 -17.37 -4.66
CA GLU A 520 14.33 -15.97 -4.52
C GLU A 520 14.21 -15.26 -5.88
N ARG A 521 15.08 -15.57 -6.83
CA ARG A 521 15.03 -15.02 -8.20
C ARG A 521 13.79 -15.49 -8.95
N LEU A 522 13.49 -16.80 -8.92
CA LEU A 522 12.31 -17.38 -9.54
C LEU A 522 11.02 -16.80 -8.97
N GLN A 523 10.91 -16.74 -7.64
CA GLN A 523 9.76 -16.16 -6.97
C GLN A 523 9.67 -14.62 -7.22
N GLY A 524 10.81 -13.94 -7.25
CA GLY A 524 10.89 -12.52 -7.59
C GLY A 524 10.35 -12.24 -8.99
N ALA A 525 10.76 -13.00 -9.98
CA ALA A 525 10.25 -12.89 -11.34
C ALA A 525 8.75 -13.23 -11.41
N ALA A 526 8.30 -14.26 -10.67
CA ALA A 526 6.90 -14.65 -10.59
C ALA A 526 6.01 -13.52 -10.07
N PHE A 527 6.43 -12.84 -9.01
CA PHE A 527 5.66 -11.78 -8.36
C PHE A 527 5.69 -10.50 -9.19
N VAL A 528 6.85 -10.11 -9.70
CA VAL A 528 6.98 -8.87 -10.48
C VAL A 528 6.24 -8.97 -11.82
N ASN A 529 6.33 -10.12 -12.50
CA ASN A 529 5.78 -10.34 -13.84
C ASN A 529 4.45 -11.11 -13.83
N VAL A 530 3.67 -11.06 -12.75
CA VAL A 530 2.42 -11.81 -12.62
C VAL A 530 1.40 -11.56 -13.75
N PHE A 531 1.47 -10.42 -14.43
CA PHE A 531 0.60 -10.08 -15.56
C PHE A 531 1.08 -10.64 -16.92
N GLU A 532 2.36 -10.99 -17.02
CA GLU A 532 2.97 -11.50 -18.25
C GLU A 532 2.87 -13.02 -18.35
N ARG A 533 2.65 -13.70 -17.22
CA ARG A 533 2.48 -15.16 -17.19
C ARG A 533 1.12 -15.57 -17.73
N GLY A 534 1.10 -16.25 -18.88
CA GLY A 534 0.00 -17.12 -19.25
C GLY A 534 -0.04 -18.35 -18.34
N ASP A 535 -1.19 -19.04 -18.26
CA ASP A 535 -1.48 -20.17 -17.36
C ASP A 535 -0.55 -21.41 -17.45
N GLY A 536 0.64 -21.29 -18.04
CA GLY A 536 1.52 -22.40 -18.38
C GLY A 536 2.98 -22.34 -17.92
N ALA A 537 3.37 -21.43 -16.99
CA ALA A 537 4.76 -21.36 -16.54
C ALA A 537 5.06 -22.40 -15.44
N VAL A 538 5.83 -23.40 -15.80
CA VAL A 538 6.30 -24.56 -15.01
C VAL A 538 7.42 -24.15 -14.04
N SER A 539 7.31 -24.54 -12.77
CA SER A 539 8.44 -24.54 -11.81
C SER A 539 9.11 -25.92 -11.80
N PRO A 540 10.45 -25.98 -11.88
CA PRO A 540 11.13 -27.27 -11.91
C PRO A 540 11.45 -27.74 -10.48
N ILE A 541 10.67 -28.66 -9.93
CA ILE A 541 11.07 -29.45 -8.76
C ILE A 541 11.09 -30.91 -9.23
N GLY A 542 12.28 -31.46 -9.43
CA GLY A 542 12.48 -32.86 -9.72
C GLY A 542 13.02 -33.60 -8.49
N GLY A 543 12.37 -34.67 -8.04
CA GLY A 543 12.79 -35.52 -6.93
C GLY A 543 12.23 -36.92 -7.04
N GLN A 544 12.81 -37.85 -6.30
CA GLN A 544 12.43 -39.28 -6.26
C GLN A 544 11.33 -39.57 -5.20
N ALA A 545 10.33 -38.68 -5.05
CA ALA A 545 9.20 -38.97 -4.17
C ALA A 545 8.32 -40.09 -4.80
N GLU A 546 7.93 -41.08 -4.01
CA GLU A 546 6.94 -42.06 -4.45
C GLU A 546 5.54 -41.39 -4.47
N ALA A 547 4.77 -41.64 -5.53
CA ALA A 547 3.42 -41.08 -5.68
C ALA A 547 2.49 -41.48 -4.52
N GLU A 548 2.72 -42.63 -3.90
CA GLU A 548 1.96 -43.09 -2.74
C GLU A 548 2.20 -42.26 -1.50
N ASP A 549 3.45 -41.86 -1.21
CA ASP A 549 3.78 -40.99 -0.07
C ASP A 549 3.17 -39.60 -0.23
N LEU A 550 3.21 -39.06 -1.46
CA LEU A 550 2.58 -37.80 -1.80
C LEU A 550 1.05 -37.89 -1.64
N LEU A 551 0.43 -38.99 -2.03
CA LEU A 551 -1.00 -39.25 -1.86
C LEU A 551 -1.38 -39.32 -0.37
N VAL A 552 -0.63 -40.09 0.43
CA VAL A 552 -0.88 -40.21 1.87
C VAL A 552 -0.77 -38.90 2.58
N MET A 553 0.24 -38.08 2.26
CA MET A 553 0.37 -36.72 2.80
C MET A 553 -0.82 -35.84 2.38
N SER A 554 -1.18 -35.89 1.11
CA SER A 554 -2.28 -35.09 0.57
C SER A 554 -3.63 -35.44 1.18
N GLN A 555 -3.91 -36.73 1.38
CA GLN A 555 -5.13 -37.20 2.04
C GLN A 555 -5.28 -36.71 3.47
N ARG A 556 -4.16 -36.51 4.16
CA ARG A 556 -4.13 -36.03 5.55
C ARG A 556 -4.40 -34.48 5.66
N LEU A 557 -4.07 -33.75 4.61
CA LEU A 557 -4.21 -32.30 4.58
C LEU A 557 -5.48 -31.83 3.86
N LEU A 558 -5.72 -32.37 2.67
CA LEU A 558 -6.87 -32.04 1.84
C LEU A 558 -8.11 -32.86 2.18
N GLY A 559 -7.91 -34.03 2.83
CA GLY A 559 -8.94 -35.05 3.00
C GLY A 559 -8.88 -36.13 1.91
N ALA A 560 -9.36 -37.35 2.25
CA ALA A 560 -9.20 -38.54 1.39
C ALA A 560 -9.87 -38.35 0.02
N ARG A 561 -11.07 -37.78 -0.02
CA ARG A 561 -11.85 -37.59 -1.25
C ARG A 561 -11.25 -36.58 -2.20
N GLU A 562 -10.76 -35.49 -1.68
CA GLU A 562 -10.21 -34.36 -2.48
C GLU A 562 -8.83 -34.71 -3.04
N ALA A 563 -7.96 -35.28 -2.19
CA ALA A 563 -6.67 -35.78 -2.62
C ALA A 563 -6.82 -36.88 -3.71
N GLN A 564 -7.74 -37.81 -3.53
CA GLN A 564 -7.98 -38.86 -4.52
C GLN A 564 -8.48 -38.27 -5.86
N THR A 565 -9.35 -37.29 -5.82
CA THR A 565 -9.86 -36.64 -7.02
C THR A 565 -8.74 -35.86 -7.75
N LEU A 566 -7.85 -35.20 -7.02
CA LEU A 566 -6.70 -34.47 -7.57
C LEU A 566 -5.73 -35.46 -8.28
N PHE A 567 -5.36 -36.52 -7.59
CA PHE A 567 -4.45 -37.54 -8.11
C PHE A 567 -5.03 -38.28 -9.33
N GLN A 568 -6.30 -38.66 -9.29
CA GLN A 568 -6.98 -39.30 -10.39
C GLN A 568 -7.10 -38.42 -11.63
N ARG A 569 -7.37 -37.11 -11.45
CA ARG A 569 -7.40 -36.14 -12.54
C ARG A 569 -6.04 -36.02 -13.22
N GLU A 570 -4.97 -35.98 -12.44
CA GLU A 570 -3.62 -35.84 -12.98
C GLU A 570 -3.17 -37.19 -13.62
N ALA A 571 -3.46 -38.37 -13.04
CA ALA A 571 -3.21 -39.63 -13.64
C ALA A 571 -3.89 -39.77 -15.00
N THR A 572 -5.16 -39.36 -15.11
CA THR A 572 -5.90 -39.30 -16.37
C THR A 572 -5.24 -38.38 -17.40
N ARG A 573 -4.76 -37.19 -16.94
CA ARG A 573 -4.02 -36.25 -17.80
C ARG A 573 -2.72 -36.81 -18.33
N GLN A 574 -2.04 -37.64 -17.52
CA GLN A 574 -0.82 -38.35 -17.90
C GLN A 574 -1.09 -39.66 -18.73
N GLY A 575 -2.36 -39.96 -19.00
CA GLY A 575 -2.74 -41.17 -19.77
C GLY A 575 -2.62 -42.48 -19.01
N LYS A 576 -2.59 -42.46 -17.66
CA LYS A 576 -2.47 -43.68 -16.81
C LYS A 576 -3.83 -44.27 -16.50
N ALA A 577 -3.87 -45.59 -16.49
CA ALA A 577 -5.07 -46.39 -16.18
C ALA A 577 -5.34 -46.58 -14.67
N GLY A 578 -4.74 -45.76 -13.80
CA GLY A 578 -4.88 -45.82 -12.34
C GLY A 578 -5.15 -44.43 -11.74
N TYR A 579 -5.15 -44.36 -10.40
CA TYR A 579 -5.33 -43.13 -9.65
C TYR A 579 -4.01 -42.48 -9.19
N LEU A 580 -2.86 -43.10 -9.46
CA LEU A 580 -1.53 -42.61 -9.10
C LEU A 580 -0.83 -42.01 -10.33
N PRO A 581 -0.62 -40.68 -10.39
CA PRO A 581 0.17 -40.07 -11.43
C PRO A 581 1.68 -40.26 -11.18
N ASP A 582 2.50 -40.11 -12.22
CA ASP A 582 3.94 -39.99 -12.02
C ASP A 582 4.25 -38.67 -11.28
N PRO A 583 5.18 -38.66 -10.34
CA PRO A 583 5.60 -37.48 -9.62
C PRO A 583 6.46 -36.58 -10.52
N THR A 584 5.87 -36.09 -11.60
CA THR A 584 6.52 -35.13 -12.49
C THR A 584 6.69 -33.76 -11.80
N PRO A 585 7.69 -32.95 -12.19
CA PRO A 585 7.89 -31.60 -11.64
C PRO A 585 6.62 -30.74 -11.70
N ASP A 586 5.84 -30.87 -12.78
CA ASP A 586 4.58 -30.18 -12.97
C ASP A 586 3.53 -30.61 -11.94
N PHE A 587 3.43 -31.93 -11.69
CA PHE A 587 2.50 -32.45 -10.70
C PHE A 587 2.92 -32.07 -9.27
N ILE A 588 4.21 -32.12 -8.94
CA ILE A 588 4.73 -31.72 -7.64
C ILE A 588 4.45 -30.21 -7.40
N THR A 589 4.66 -29.38 -8.39
CA THR A 589 4.34 -27.94 -8.31
C THR A 589 2.83 -27.70 -8.14
N LEU A 590 2.00 -28.45 -8.88
CA LEU A 590 0.54 -28.40 -8.71
C LEU A 590 0.15 -28.82 -7.29
N LEU A 591 0.72 -29.90 -6.80
CA LEU A 591 0.45 -30.44 -5.47
C LEU A 591 0.89 -29.47 -4.37
N GLU A 592 2.09 -28.89 -4.50
CA GLU A 592 2.58 -27.86 -3.57
C GLU A 592 1.61 -26.68 -3.48
N ARG A 593 1.10 -26.22 -4.61
CA ARG A 593 0.14 -25.12 -4.67
C ARG A 593 -1.22 -25.48 -4.07
N GLU A 594 -1.70 -26.72 -4.27
CA GLU A 594 -2.92 -27.21 -3.63
C GLU A 594 -2.77 -27.30 -2.10
N LEU A 595 -1.62 -27.82 -1.63
CA LEU A 595 -1.32 -27.92 -0.20
C LEU A 595 -1.08 -26.54 0.44
N ALA A 596 -0.51 -25.58 -0.30
CA ALA A 596 -0.27 -24.23 0.19
C ALA A 596 -1.56 -23.55 0.66
N GLY A 597 -2.70 -23.82 0.01
CA GLY A 597 -4.00 -23.33 0.43
C GLY A 597 -4.43 -23.79 1.84
N SER A 598 -3.92 -24.94 2.34
CA SER A 598 -4.28 -25.47 3.66
C SER A 598 -3.29 -25.09 4.76
N VAL A 599 -2.00 -25.08 4.46
CA VAL A 599 -0.91 -24.97 5.47
C VAL A 599 0.04 -23.80 5.21
N GLY A 600 -0.19 -23.02 4.16
CA GLY A 600 0.68 -21.92 3.71
C GLY A 600 1.83 -22.43 2.82
N GLY A 601 2.29 -21.53 1.92
CA GLY A 601 3.27 -21.88 0.87
C GLY A 601 4.62 -22.34 1.42
N ALA A 602 5.14 -21.71 2.46
CA ALA A 602 6.41 -22.09 3.06
C ALA A 602 6.35 -23.46 3.74
N THR A 603 5.25 -23.79 4.40
CA THR A 603 5.04 -25.08 5.06
C THR A 603 4.79 -26.19 4.06
N ALA A 604 3.97 -25.96 3.02
CA ALA A 604 3.75 -26.91 1.94
C ALA A 604 5.05 -27.27 1.22
N HIS A 605 5.89 -26.26 0.92
CA HIS A 605 7.21 -26.47 0.34
C HIS A 605 8.12 -27.33 1.22
N ALA A 606 8.19 -27.02 2.52
CA ALA A 606 9.01 -27.79 3.47
C ALA A 606 8.55 -29.25 3.57
N MET A 607 7.24 -29.50 3.55
CA MET A 607 6.66 -30.84 3.62
C MET A 607 6.98 -31.67 2.36
N ILE A 608 6.83 -31.08 1.18
CA ILE A 608 7.19 -31.77 -0.08
C ILE A 608 8.69 -32.03 -0.15
N ALA A 609 9.53 -31.05 0.26
CA ALA A 609 10.97 -31.22 0.31
C ALA A 609 11.42 -32.37 1.27
N GLN A 610 10.71 -32.53 2.39
CA GLN A 610 10.97 -33.61 3.36
C GLN A 610 10.67 -35.02 2.78
N ILE A 611 9.61 -35.16 1.99
CA ILE A 611 9.25 -36.43 1.32
C ILE A 611 10.21 -36.73 0.16
N ASN A 612 10.61 -35.68 -0.58
CA ASN A 612 11.57 -35.82 -1.68
C ASN A 612 13.00 -36.17 -1.23
N GLY A 613 13.29 -36.17 0.07
CA GLY A 613 14.58 -36.59 0.63
C GLY A 613 15.78 -35.72 0.25
N GLN A 614 15.57 -34.54 -0.31
CA GLN A 614 16.66 -33.71 -0.79
C GLN A 614 16.51 -32.23 -0.48
N THR A 615 17.52 -31.69 0.16
CA THR A 615 17.94 -30.27 0.16
C THR A 615 18.86 -29.93 -1.04
N SER A 616 18.89 -30.73 -2.12
CA SER A 616 19.80 -30.50 -3.24
C SER A 616 19.12 -29.82 -4.43
N ILE A 617 19.66 -28.69 -4.79
CA ILE A 617 19.41 -27.97 -6.05
C ILE A 617 19.81 -28.93 -7.20
N THR A 618 18.88 -29.27 -8.09
CA THR A 618 19.21 -30.13 -9.25
C THR A 618 20.07 -29.37 -10.26
N VAL A 619 20.88 -30.13 -11.02
CA VAL A 619 21.71 -29.59 -12.15
C VAL A 619 20.83 -28.85 -13.16
N ARG A 620 19.55 -29.24 -13.29
CA ARG A 620 18.56 -28.59 -14.17
C ARG A 620 18.12 -27.23 -13.64
N ASP A 621 18.03 -27.06 -12.31
CA ASP A 621 17.73 -25.78 -11.67
C ASP A 621 18.93 -24.83 -11.78
N LEU A 622 20.16 -25.40 -11.70
CA LEU A 622 21.39 -24.65 -11.96
C LEU A 622 21.51 -24.24 -13.44
N LEU A 623 21.11 -25.10 -14.37
CA LEU A 623 21.08 -24.80 -15.81
C LEU A 623 20.01 -23.75 -16.13
N ALA A 624 18.81 -23.83 -15.56
CA ALA A 624 17.77 -22.81 -15.74
C ALA A 624 18.20 -21.43 -15.20
N VAL A 625 18.90 -21.40 -14.05
CA VAL A 625 19.49 -20.19 -13.49
C VAL A 625 20.68 -19.69 -14.31
N ALA A 626 21.47 -20.62 -14.90
CA ALA A 626 22.57 -20.28 -15.80
C ALA A 626 22.05 -19.70 -17.11
N ASP A 627 20.98 -20.26 -17.69
CA ASP A 627 20.32 -19.73 -18.89
C ASP A 627 19.66 -18.36 -18.62
N GLU A 628 19.00 -18.19 -17.49
CA GLU A 628 18.44 -16.88 -17.10
C GLU A 628 19.56 -15.87 -16.82
N SER A 629 20.70 -16.30 -16.24
CA SER A 629 21.88 -15.47 -16.03
C SER A 629 22.56 -15.11 -17.36
N ALA A 630 22.60 -16.04 -18.32
CA ALA A 630 23.11 -15.80 -19.65
C ALA A 630 22.21 -14.80 -20.43
N GLN A 631 20.89 -14.98 -20.38
CA GLN A 631 19.94 -14.01 -20.94
C GLN A 631 20.04 -12.64 -20.29
N MET A 632 20.25 -12.57 -18.98
CA MET A 632 20.41 -11.31 -18.25
C MET A 632 21.74 -10.62 -18.61
N LEU A 633 22.83 -11.37 -18.80
CA LEU A 633 24.11 -10.87 -19.30
C LEU A 633 23.98 -10.37 -20.73
N GLU A 634 23.27 -11.08 -21.59
CA GLU A 634 23.00 -10.67 -22.95
C GLU A 634 22.13 -9.40 -22.99
N TYR A 635 21.08 -9.33 -22.19
CA TYR A 635 20.24 -8.14 -22.05
C TYR A 635 21.02 -6.95 -21.47
N SER A 636 21.88 -7.20 -20.47
CA SER A 636 22.77 -6.18 -19.90
C SER A 636 23.76 -5.66 -20.96
N SER A 637 24.33 -6.56 -21.76
CA SER A 637 25.24 -6.19 -22.84
C SER A 637 24.54 -5.39 -23.96
N GLN A 638 23.30 -5.72 -24.28
CA GLN A 638 22.46 -4.96 -25.21
C GLN A 638 22.11 -3.57 -24.66
N LEU A 639 21.78 -3.46 -23.37
CA LEU A 639 21.52 -2.19 -22.69
C LEU A 639 22.78 -1.30 -22.66
N GLU A 640 23.95 -1.88 -22.41
CA GLU A 640 25.22 -1.15 -22.47
C GLU A 640 25.55 -0.69 -23.89
N ALA A 641 25.28 -1.50 -24.91
CA ALA A 641 25.44 -1.14 -26.30
C ALA A 641 24.50 0.02 -26.68
N GLN A 642 23.23 -0.04 -26.32
CA GLN A 642 22.27 1.04 -26.54
C GLN A 642 22.64 2.32 -25.77
N SER A 643 23.14 2.20 -24.54
CA SER A 643 23.61 3.34 -23.75
C SER A 643 24.79 4.05 -24.42
N ARG A 644 25.77 3.28 -24.94
CA ARG A 644 26.90 3.82 -25.69
C ARG A 644 26.46 4.50 -26.99
N GLU A 645 25.50 3.93 -27.71
CA GLU A 645 24.94 4.52 -28.93
C GLU A 645 24.20 5.84 -28.62
N LEU A 646 23.42 5.87 -27.55
CA LEU A 646 22.74 7.07 -27.05
C LEU A 646 23.75 8.17 -26.66
N GLU A 647 24.84 7.83 -25.97
CA GLU A 647 25.87 8.77 -25.60
C GLU A 647 26.60 9.34 -26.83
N GLN A 648 26.92 8.50 -27.83
CA GLN A 648 27.49 8.94 -29.10
C GLN A 648 26.54 9.86 -29.86
N THR A 649 25.27 9.53 -29.92
CA THR A 649 24.25 10.34 -30.58
C THR A 649 24.06 11.68 -29.88
N ALA A 650 24.01 11.67 -28.55
CA ALA A 650 23.95 12.89 -27.74
C ALA A 650 25.16 13.80 -27.94
N ARG A 651 26.37 13.19 -28.06
CA ARG A 651 27.59 13.94 -28.36
C ARG A 651 27.57 14.58 -29.75
N LYS A 652 27.17 13.83 -30.79
CA LYS A 652 27.02 14.36 -32.16
C LYS A 652 26.00 15.49 -32.20
N LEU A 653 24.89 15.35 -31.50
CA LEU A 653 23.84 16.36 -31.41
C LEU A 653 24.35 17.66 -30.74
N ARG A 654 25.12 17.54 -29.66
CA ARG A 654 25.74 18.70 -28.98
C ARG A 654 26.74 19.41 -29.91
N GLU A 655 27.59 18.64 -30.61
CA GLU A 655 28.55 19.20 -31.58
C GLU A 655 27.84 19.93 -32.74
N ALA A 656 26.78 19.34 -33.28
CA ALA A 656 25.93 19.97 -34.31
C ALA A 656 25.24 21.24 -33.79
N ASN A 657 24.70 21.19 -32.58
CA ASN A 657 24.07 22.36 -31.98
C ASN A 657 25.05 23.51 -31.70
N THR A 658 26.26 23.17 -31.25
CA THR A 658 27.33 24.16 -31.06
C THR A 658 27.73 24.84 -32.37
N LYS A 659 27.84 24.04 -33.46
CA LYS A 659 28.12 24.60 -34.81
C LYS A 659 26.96 25.48 -35.30
N LEU A 660 25.73 25.06 -35.13
CA LEU A 660 24.54 25.86 -35.50
C LEU A 660 24.48 27.16 -34.72
N THR A 661 24.77 27.14 -33.41
CA THR A 661 24.78 28.34 -32.59
C THR A 661 25.90 29.29 -33.05
N ALA A 662 27.10 28.80 -33.34
CA ALA A 662 28.22 29.61 -33.85
C ALA A 662 27.87 30.25 -35.20
N LEU A 663 27.29 29.47 -36.13
CA LEU A 663 26.82 30.00 -37.42
C LEU A 663 25.72 31.05 -37.27
N SER A 664 24.77 30.86 -36.34
CA SER A 664 23.73 31.85 -36.05
C SER A 664 24.31 33.16 -35.54
N VAL A 665 25.24 33.09 -34.58
CA VAL A 665 25.95 34.30 -34.06
C VAL A 665 26.73 35.00 -35.18
N GLN A 666 27.42 34.25 -36.02
CA GLN A 666 28.15 34.81 -37.15
C GLN A 666 27.23 35.50 -38.16
N LYS A 667 26.08 34.88 -38.47
CA LYS A 667 25.04 35.45 -39.34
C LYS A 667 24.47 36.75 -38.76
N ASP A 668 24.18 36.76 -37.46
CA ASP A 668 23.60 37.94 -36.78
C ASP A 668 24.63 39.10 -36.76
N ALA A 669 25.90 38.82 -36.49
CA ALA A 669 26.98 39.80 -36.55
C ALA A 669 27.14 40.36 -37.98
N PHE A 670 27.11 39.50 -39.00
CA PHE A 670 27.13 39.92 -40.40
C PHE A 670 25.99 40.83 -40.78
N LEU A 671 24.74 40.43 -40.44
CA LEU A 671 23.54 41.26 -40.71
C LEU A 671 23.58 42.59 -40.00
N SER A 672 24.14 42.66 -38.77
CA SER A 672 24.34 43.89 -38.02
C SER A 672 25.33 44.79 -38.70
N GLN A 673 26.46 44.26 -39.18
CA GLN A 673 27.51 45.02 -39.89
C GLN A 673 26.99 45.55 -41.23
N VAL A 674 26.32 44.75 -42.02
CA VAL A 674 25.69 45.14 -43.27
C VAL A 674 24.69 46.31 -43.03
N SER A 675 23.86 46.14 -42.04
CA SER A 675 22.86 47.18 -41.67
C SER A 675 23.54 48.52 -41.29
N HIS A 676 24.67 48.46 -40.60
CA HIS A 676 25.44 49.65 -40.23
C HIS A 676 26.08 50.33 -41.46
N GLU A 677 26.74 49.53 -42.33
CA GLU A 677 27.41 50.05 -43.54
C GLU A 677 26.42 50.64 -44.55
N LEU A 678 25.19 50.10 -44.64
CA LEU A 678 24.13 50.64 -45.50
C LEU A 678 23.51 51.92 -44.88
N ARG A 679 23.41 52.00 -43.55
CA ARG A 679 22.75 53.15 -42.87
C ARG A 679 23.53 54.47 -43.06
N THR A 680 24.86 54.41 -43.07
CA THR A 680 25.74 55.61 -43.16
C THR A 680 25.52 56.39 -44.45
N PRO A 681 25.72 55.75 -45.65
CA PRO A 681 25.49 56.46 -46.92
C PRO A 681 24.04 56.91 -47.09
N MET A 682 23.06 56.06 -46.67
CA MET A 682 21.63 56.44 -46.71
C MET A 682 21.33 57.69 -45.88
N THR A 683 21.96 57.81 -44.68
CA THR A 683 21.74 58.99 -43.85
C THR A 683 22.35 60.23 -44.48
N SER A 684 23.57 60.11 -45.05
CA SER A 684 24.18 61.20 -45.78
C SER A 684 23.32 61.66 -46.99
N ILE A 685 22.88 60.70 -47.84
CA ILE A 685 22.01 60.98 -48.97
C ILE A 685 20.76 61.72 -48.49
N ARG A 686 20.10 61.19 -47.45
CA ARG A 686 18.89 61.83 -46.89
C ARG A 686 19.14 63.25 -46.39
N SER A 687 20.16 63.46 -45.55
CA SER A 687 20.45 64.76 -44.96
C SER A 687 20.75 65.79 -46.03
N PHE A 688 21.60 65.46 -47.01
CA PHE A 688 21.93 66.41 -48.08
C PHE A 688 20.76 66.64 -49.05
N SER A 689 19.88 65.70 -49.27
CA SER A 689 18.65 65.94 -50.02
C SER A 689 17.61 66.77 -49.24
N GLU A 690 17.50 66.60 -47.91
CA GLU A 690 16.72 67.51 -47.06
C GLU A 690 17.21 68.96 -47.11
N PHE A 691 18.55 69.14 -47.05
CA PHE A 691 19.14 70.48 -47.20
C PHE A 691 18.86 71.09 -48.57
N LEU A 692 18.87 70.32 -49.63
CA LEU A 692 18.52 70.81 -50.98
C LEU A 692 17.01 71.18 -51.10
N MET A 693 16.14 70.49 -50.35
CA MET A 693 14.69 70.75 -50.35
C MET A 693 14.31 71.97 -49.49
N GLU A 694 15.02 72.24 -48.41
CA GLU A 694 14.76 73.40 -47.54
C GLU A 694 15.05 74.75 -48.24
N GLY A 695 15.84 74.76 -49.29
CA GLY A 695 16.13 75.99 -50.08
C GLY A 695 17.04 76.97 -49.33
N GLY A 696 17.44 78.09 -49.99
CA GLY A 696 18.25 79.14 -49.40
C GLY A 696 19.78 78.99 -49.49
N MET A 697 20.23 77.93 -50.16
CA MET A 697 21.66 77.72 -50.45
C MET A 697 22.12 78.45 -51.68
N ASP A 698 23.40 78.89 -51.69
CA ASP A 698 24.04 79.41 -52.89
C ASP A 698 24.33 78.29 -53.90
N GLU A 699 24.55 78.67 -55.16
CA GLU A 699 24.73 77.74 -56.30
C GLU A 699 25.91 76.76 -56.10
N GLN A 700 26.97 77.23 -55.36
CA GLN A 700 28.13 76.38 -55.02
C GLN A 700 27.81 75.34 -53.88
N ALA A 701 26.98 75.68 -52.94
CA ALA A 701 26.52 74.77 -51.85
C ALA A 701 25.55 73.72 -52.41
N GLN A 702 24.64 74.10 -53.33
CA GLN A 702 23.77 73.14 -54.03
C GLN A 702 24.56 72.13 -54.86
N ALA A 703 25.53 72.60 -55.64
CA ALA A 703 26.38 71.70 -56.42
C ALA A 703 27.19 70.74 -55.59
N ARG A 704 27.71 71.19 -54.40
CA ARG A 704 28.40 70.34 -53.45
C ARG A 704 27.46 69.30 -52.83
N SER A 705 26.31 69.68 -52.40
CA SER A 705 25.31 68.74 -51.82
C SER A 705 24.87 67.69 -52.80
N ALA A 706 24.60 68.09 -54.05
CA ALA A 706 24.28 67.16 -55.13
C ALA A 706 25.46 66.20 -55.47
N GLY A 707 26.73 66.69 -55.40
CA GLY A 707 27.91 65.88 -55.56
C GLY A 707 28.02 64.79 -54.49
N ILE A 708 27.82 65.15 -53.20
CA ILE A 708 27.84 64.20 -52.09
C ILE A 708 26.75 63.15 -52.23
N ILE A 709 25.55 63.53 -52.59
CA ILE A 709 24.47 62.56 -52.85
C ILE A 709 24.85 61.59 -53.95
N HIS A 710 25.44 62.08 -55.04
CA HIS A 710 25.88 61.24 -56.16
C HIS A 710 26.99 60.29 -55.74
N GLU A 711 28.00 60.75 -55.05
CA GLU A 711 29.14 59.92 -54.57
C GLU A 711 28.64 58.83 -53.60
N GLU A 712 27.79 59.16 -52.62
CA GLU A 712 27.26 58.18 -51.67
C GLU A 712 26.28 57.18 -52.32
N SER A 713 25.54 57.60 -53.38
CA SER A 713 24.74 56.70 -54.15
C SER A 713 25.56 55.66 -54.93
N ILE A 714 26.69 56.11 -55.55
CA ILE A 714 27.62 55.18 -56.22
C ILE A 714 28.26 54.22 -55.19
N ARG A 715 28.60 54.73 -53.99
CA ARG A 715 29.13 53.92 -52.92
C ARG A 715 28.14 52.87 -52.45
N LEU A 716 26.88 53.26 -52.31
CA LEU A 716 25.81 52.33 -51.91
C LEU A 716 25.56 51.23 -52.96
N THR A 717 25.60 51.60 -54.23
CA THR A 717 25.44 50.63 -55.34
C THR A 717 26.60 49.61 -55.33
N ARG A 718 27.84 50.04 -55.16
CA ARG A 718 28.98 49.10 -55.04
C ARG A 718 28.86 48.17 -53.84
N LEU A 719 28.43 48.70 -52.67
CA LEU A 719 28.18 47.91 -51.48
C LEU A 719 27.12 46.83 -51.68
N LEU A 720 26.03 47.16 -52.44
CA LEU A 720 25.00 46.21 -52.81
C LEU A 720 25.50 45.16 -53.80
N ASP A 721 26.30 45.55 -54.77
CA ASP A 721 26.92 44.62 -55.72
C ASP A 721 27.86 43.65 -55.01
N ASP A 722 28.72 44.16 -54.07
CA ASP A 722 29.63 43.33 -53.26
C ASP A 722 28.84 42.32 -52.39
N LEU A 723 27.67 42.70 -51.82
CA LEU A 723 26.82 41.82 -51.05
C LEU A 723 26.10 40.75 -51.95
N LEU A 724 25.71 41.12 -53.15
CA LEU A 724 25.15 40.16 -54.12
C LEU A 724 26.22 39.14 -54.55
N ASP A 725 27.42 39.62 -54.86
CA ASP A 725 28.54 38.74 -55.23
C ASP A 725 28.91 37.78 -54.11
N LEU A 726 28.91 38.26 -52.83
CA LEU A 726 29.14 37.40 -51.65
C LEU A 726 28.04 36.35 -51.51
N SER A 727 26.77 36.71 -51.73
CA SER A 727 25.65 35.77 -51.66
C SER A 727 25.76 34.69 -52.75
N VAL A 728 26.20 35.05 -53.95
CA VAL A 728 26.41 34.11 -55.07
C VAL A 728 27.57 33.16 -54.76
N LEU A 729 28.65 33.67 -54.13
CA LEU A 729 29.80 32.89 -53.71
C LEU A 729 29.41 31.89 -52.55
N GLU A 730 28.64 32.34 -51.55
CA GLU A 730 28.20 31.49 -50.44
C GLU A 730 27.27 30.37 -50.93
N ASN A 731 26.41 30.63 -51.89
CA ASN A 731 25.49 29.63 -52.45
C ASN A 731 26.15 28.67 -53.44
N GLY A 732 27.47 28.80 -53.64
CA GLY A 732 28.22 27.93 -54.59
C GLY A 732 27.79 28.01 -56.06
N GLN A 733 27.11 29.10 -56.43
CA GLN A 733 26.56 29.28 -57.79
C GLN A 733 27.57 29.91 -58.75
N VAL A 734 28.84 30.04 -58.34
CA VAL A 734 29.89 30.62 -59.22
C VAL A 734 30.34 29.60 -60.22
N VAL A 735 30.02 29.84 -61.50
CA VAL A 735 30.58 29.09 -62.62
C VAL A 735 31.91 29.69 -62.94
N LEU A 736 33.02 29.03 -62.56
CA LEU A 736 34.36 29.44 -62.90
C LEU A 736 34.60 29.21 -64.39
N ASN A 737 34.81 30.28 -65.12
CA ASN A 737 35.26 30.20 -66.51
C ASN A 737 36.80 30.11 -66.53
N VAL A 738 37.31 28.90 -66.34
CA VAL A 738 38.78 28.64 -66.28
C VAL A 738 39.33 28.68 -67.67
N GLN A 739 40.12 29.69 -67.94
CA GLN A 739 40.86 29.84 -69.23
C GLN A 739 42.37 29.83 -68.98
N THR A 740 43.13 29.27 -69.90
CA THR A 740 44.59 29.36 -69.93
C THR A 740 45.06 30.75 -70.40
N ALA A 741 45.74 31.49 -69.51
CA ALA A 741 46.27 32.80 -69.85
C ALA A 741 47.73 32.82 -69.53
N ARG A 742 48.48 33.65 -70.30
CA ARG A 742 49.90 33.87 -70.00
C ARG A 742 50.06 34.75 -68.76
N LEU A 743 50.95 34.36 -67.83
CA LEU A 743 51.21 35.09 -66.60
C LEU A 743 51.60 36.55 -66.84
N SER A 744 52.37 36.82 -67.94
CA SER A 744 52.75 38.16 -68.34
C SER A 744 51.51 39.04 -68.60
N ASP A 745 50.55 38.54 -69.34
CA ASP A 745 49.31 39.29 -69.69
C ASP A 745 48.45 39.58 -68.47
N LEU A 746 48.45 38.70 -67.48
CA LEU A 746 47.77 38.90 -66.20
C LEU A 746 48.45 39.94 -65.30
N LEU A 747 49.81 39.92 -65.29
CA LEU A 747 50.59 40.92 -64.56
C LEU A 747 50.45 42.32 -65.18
N ASP A 748 50.57 42.42 -66.55
CA ASP A 748 50.38 43.70 -67.22
C ASP A 748 48.96 44.29 -67.02
N ARG A 749 47.94 43.45 -66.99
CA ARG A 749 46.54 43.87 -66.64
C ARG A 749 46.41 44.30 -65.18
N ALA A 750 47.03 43.59 -64.27
CA ALA A 750 47.04 43.92 -62.86
C ALA A 750 47.77 45.26 -62.60
N VAL A 751 48.93 45.51 -63.20
CA VAL A 751 49.63 46.74 -63.07
C VAL A 751 48.88 47.92 -63.71
N SER A 752 48.31 47.75 -64.87
CA SER A 752 47.44 48.76 -65.52
C SER A 752 46.16 49.08 -64.72
N SER A 753 45.53 48.07 -64.10
CA SER A 753 44.35 48.26 -63.24
C SER A 753 44.67 48.91 -61.89
N ALA A 754 45.91 48.73 -61.39
CA ALA A 754 46.35 49.35 -60.13
C ALA A 754 46.72 50.80 -60.26
N GLY A 755 46.69 51.42 -61.48
CA GLY A 755 46.91 52.82 -61.67
C GLY A 755 48.37 53.27 -61.44
N VAL A 756 49.31 52.34 -61.51
CA VAL A 756 50.77 52.60 -61.43
C VAL A 756 51.27 52.63 -62.87
N GLY A 757 51.19 53.83 -63.49
CA GLY A 757 51.75 54.21 -64.76
C GLY A 757 52.49 55.49 -64.68
#